data_17c96c07617173a32384bf0321b5e23c
#
_entry.id   17c96c07617173a32384bf0321b5e23c
#
_cell.length_a   1.000
_cell.length_b   1.000
_cell.length_c   1.000
_cell.angle_alpha   90.00
_cell.angle_beta   90.00
_cell.angle_gamma   90.00
#
_symmetry.space_group_name_H-M   'P 1'
#
loop_
_entity.id
_entity.type
_entity.pdbx_description
1 polymer ?
#
loop_
_entity_poly.entity_id
_entity_poly.type
_entity_poly.pdbx_seq_one_letter_code
_entity_poly.pdbx_strand_id
1 'polypeptide(L)'
;MIYDGELDIAIGLSARSKVWSNKKLKWSELVSRLGEENKTTETFKEFVSASKEDQLKIKDVGGYVGGYLRGGKRSPANVVHRQLMTLDLDFAHKDLWDDFTLQFDNAAVLHGTHKHSDASPRYRLIMPLSREVTADEYVAISRKIAGIIGIDLFDNSTFETNRLMFWPSTPKDMDYYFKVQDGPWIDADEILNSYADWKDSSLWPTASSRFEAVDRAVKKQEDPTIKRGLIGAFCRTYSIPEAIETFLSDTYVPSALEDRYTYTKGSASAGLIVYEDKFAYSHHGTDPCGGKLCNAFDLVRIHKFGHLDDKVKDPSSKLPSVSAMEEFVRNDPDTKTTIANDHINSAKYEFANPEHDRTQEEVVEKEVDPEAESVEWMKELEVDTRGAYLSSDANLNLIFANDPRFKRLFRQNDFDGKRYVFGNLPWRRVVKPEPVKNVDYSGVRNYLGCVYGITSSLKIDDAMALEFERNHFHPILDYLNDLKWDGIQRVDKLLIDYMGADDNIYSREAIRKMLVGAVARVMNPGVKFDLVLMLVGPQGSGKSTFIKKLGKSWFSDTFLTVQGKEALEQIQGAWLIEIAELSGLRKAEVESVKHFISKSEDSFRPAYARTSEIYPRQCVFFGTTNDSEFLRDPTGNRRFMPVDVVPNNAKKDVFMELDDEIDQIWAEAVVLYKSKEKLYLSHEAEKIAKNEQSSHSESDERKGIIEAYLERQLPDNWDSMDLYQRRDFLVDELNPKGTTPRDHVCVAEIWCECLGRNREDMDRYKTREINDLLKSMPEWEPCKSTKNFSIYGKQKYYVRKLG
;
A
#
# COMPACT_ATOMS: atom_id res chain seq x y z
N MET A 1 -50.94 -60.33 -24.97
CA MET A 1 -49.59 -60.58 -24.41
C MET A 1 -49.72 -61.63 -23.33
N ILE A 2 -48.93 -62.68 -23.39
CA ILE A 2 -48.93 -63.77 -22.39
C ILE A 2 -48.18 -63.30 -21.14
N TYR A 3 -47.09 -62.53 -21.35
CA TYR A 3 -46.28 -62.01 -20.28
C TYR A 3 -46.62 -60.53 -20.03
N ASP A 4 -47.56 -60.26 -19.14
CA ASP A 4 -48.03 -58.92 -18.80
C ASP A 4 -47.89 -58.67 -17.30
N GLY A 5 -47.56 -57.46 -16.90
CA GLY A 5 -47.36 -57.08 -15.52
C GLY A 5 -47.40 -55.58 -15.34
N GLU A 6 -47.42 -55.09 -14.10
CA GLU A 6 -47.41 -53.66 -13.77
C GLU A 6 -46.00 -53.14 -13.75
N LEU A 7 -45.79 -51.95 -14.33
CA LEU A 7 -44.54 -51.20 -14.39
C LEU A 7 -44.68 -49.80 -13.79
N ASP A 8 -43.66 -49.32 -13.07
CA ASP A 8 -43.60 -47.96 -12.68
C ASP A 8 -42.93 -47.12 -13.78
N ILE A 9 -43.60 -46.05 -14.20
CA ILE A 9 -43.06 -45.06 -15.11
C ILE A 9 -43.36 -43.64 -14.63
N ALA A 10 -42.43 -42.72 -14.87
CA ALA A 10 -42.65 -41.29 -14.63
C ALA A 10 -42.93 -40.59 -15.96
N ILE A 11 -44.09 -39.92 -16.07
CA ILE A 11 -44.53 -39.25 -17.31
C ILE A 11 -44.41 -37.76 -17.18
N GLY A 12 -43.84 -37.09 -18.21
CA GLY A 12 -43.75 -35.65 -18.40
C GLY A 12 -44.48 -35.17 -19.65
N LEU A 13 -45.14 -34.04 -19.60
CA LEU A 13 -45.81 -33.42 -20.73
C LEU A 13 -44.87 -32.81 -21.77
N SER A 14 -43.65 -32.51 -21.37
CA SER A 14 -42.59 -31.97 -22.20
C SER A 14 -41.22 -32.31 -21.60
N ALA A 15 -40.19 -32.30 -22.41
CA ALA A 15 -38.81 -32.44 -21.96
C ALA A 15 -38.42 -31.40 -20.88
N ARG A 16 -39.07 -30.22 -20.89
CA ARG A 16 -38.88 -29.12 -19.96
C ARG A 16 -39.75 -29.16 -18.72
N SER A 17 -40.59 -30.26 -18.55
CA SER A 17 -41.45 -30.42 -17.39
C SER A 17 -40.68 -30.42 -16.08
N LYS A 18 -41.06 -29.56 -15.15
CA LYS A 18 -40.45 -29.46 -13.82
C LYS A 18 -40.92 -30.55 -12.86
N VAL A 19 -42.13 -31.07 -13.11
CA VAL A 19 -42.76 -32.14 -12.31
C VAL A 19 -43.16 -33.27 -13.23
N TRP A 20 -42.74 -34.49 -12.85
CA TRP A 20 -43.03 -35.73 -13.54
C TRP A 20 -44.02 -36.54 -12.69
N SER A 21 -45.06 -37.11 -13.32
CA SER A 21 -46.09 -37.86 -12.65
C SER A 21 -45.74 -39.36 -12.66
N ASN A 22 -45.41 -39.91 -11.50
CA ASN A 22 -45.23 -41.36 -11.37
C ASN A 22 -46.57 -42.08 -11.55
N LYS A 23 -46.62 -43.11 -12.40
CA LYS A 23 -47.80 -43.92 -12.70
C LYS A 23 -47.41 -45.37 -12.77
N LYS A 24 -48.38 -46.28 -12.42
CA LYS A 24 -48.27 -47.66 -12.74
C LYS A 24 -49.05 -47.90 -13.99
N LEU A 25 -48.53 -48.67 -14.94
CA LEU A 25 -49.16 -49.10 -16.17
C LEU A 25 -48.83 -50.57 -16.39
N LYS A 26 -49.74 -51.30 -17.03
CA LYS A 26 -49.43 -52.64 -17.52
C LYS A 26 -48.49 -52.56 -18.71
N TRP A 27 -47.60 -53.54 -18.85
CA TRP A 27 -46.75 -53.67 -20.00
C TRP A 27 -47.53 -53.60 -21.32
N SER A 28 -48.64 -54.31 -21.42
CA SER A 28 -49.54 -54.28 -22.58
C SER A 28 -50.06 -52.85 -22.88
N GLU A 29 -50.39 -52.05 -21.86
CA GLU A 29 -50.85 -50.68 -22.04
C GLU A 29 -49.75 -49.82 -22.57
N LEU A 30 -48.54 -50.01 -22.05
CA LEU A 30 -47.36 -49.27 -22.54
C LEU A 30 -46.98 -49.58 -23.99
N VAL A 31 -47.06 -50.93 -24.34
CA VAL A 31 -46.81 -51.38 -25.72
C VAL A 31 -47.90 -50.82 -26.68
N SER A 32 -49.17 -50.83 -26.29
CA SER A 32 -50.18 -50.15 -27.11
C SER A 32 -49.91 -48.71 -27.33
N ARG A 33 -49.50 -47.97 -26.28
CA ARG A 33 -49.17 -46.53 -26.38
C ARG A 33 -47.92 -46.28 -27.20
N LEU A 34 -46.94 -47.17 -27.20
CA LEU A 34 -45.73 -47.07 -28.05
C LEU A 34 -46.03 -47.42 -29.50
N GLY A 35 -47.10 -48.16 -29.76
CA GLY A 35 -47.60 -48.46 -31.13
C GLY A 35 -48.36 -47.29 -31.76
N GLU A 36 -48.81 -46.32 -30.98
CA GLU A 36 -49.48 -45.10 -31.44
C GLU A 36 -48.48 -44.01 -31.84
N GLU A 37 -48.42 -43.70 -33.12
CA GLU A 37 -47.55 -42.64 -33.62
C GLU A 37 -48.20 -41.25 -33.56
N ASN A 38 -47.41 -40.25 -33.26
CA ASN A 38 -47.80 -38.82 -33.40
C ASN A 38 -47.19 -38.26 -34.71
N LYS A 39 -47.99 -38.06 -35.75
CA LYS A 39 -47.57 -37.37 -36.97
C LYS A 39 -47.36 -35.87 -36.72
N THR A 40 -46.19 -35.39 -37.04
CA THR A 40 -45.90 -33.95 -36.96
C THR A 40 -46.20 -33.28 -38.33
N THR A 41 -46.08 -31.96 -38.38
CA THR A 41 -46.54 -31.18 -39.53
C THR A 41 -45.45 -30.95 -40.61
N GLU A 42 -44.19 -31.10 -40.26
CA GLU A 42 -43.03 -30.92 -41.16
C GLU A 42 -42.72 -32.23 -41.93
N THR A 43 -41.96 -32.09 -42.99
CA THR A 43 -41.29 -33.20 -43.70
C THR A 43 -40.00 -33.61 -43.03
N PHE A 44 -39.55 -34.83 -43.26
CA PHE A 44 -38.24 -35.31 -42.77
C PHE A 44 -37.08 -34.38 -43.20
N LYS A 45 -37.09 -33.88 -44.43
CA LYS A 45 -36.07 -32.96 -44.94
C LYS A 45 -36.11 -31.61 -44.16
N GLU A 46 -37.27 -31.05 -43.93
CA GLU A 46 -37.48 -29.83 -43.11
C GLU A 46 -36.97 -30.02 -41.69
N PHE A 47 -37.30 -31.16 -41.09
CA PHE A 47 -36.86 -31.48 -39.73
C PHE A 47 -35.34 -31.58 -39.63
N VAL A 48 -34.71 -32.32 -40.55
CA VAL A 48 -33.24 -32.52 -40.53
C VAL A 48 -32.49 -31.21 -40.78
N SER A 49 -33.08 -30.27 -41.57
CA SER A 49 -32.48 -28.96 -41.88
C SER A 49 -32.75 -27.93 -40.78
N ALA A 50 -33.67 -28.17 -39.83
CA ALA A 50 -33.98 -27.24 -38.73
C ALA A 50 -32.87 -27.17 -37.70
N SER A 51 -32.82 -26.06 -36.96
CA SER A 51 -31.91 -25.90 -35.83
C SER A 51 -32.09 -26.97 -34.77
N LYS A 52 -31.07 -27.32 -34.00
CA LYS A 52 -31.17 -28.30 -32.89
C LYS A 52 -32.27 -27.92 -31.89
N GLU A 53 -32.50 -26.64 -31.66
CA GLU A 53 -33.56 -26.16 -30.75
C GLU A 53 -34.97 -26.39 -31.33
N ASP A 54 -35.15 -26.12 -32.61
CA ASP A 54 -36.41 -26.34 -33.29
C ASP A 54 -36.69 -27.84 -33.48
N GLN A 55 -35.67 -28.65 -33.81
CA GLN A 55 -35.80 -30.10 -33.81
C GLN A 55 -36.27 -30.65 -32.43
N LEU A 56 -35.79 -30.05 -31.32
CA LEU A 56 -36.22 -30.44 -30.00
C LEU A 56 -37.68 -30.06 -29.75
N LYS A 57 -38.13 -28.87 -30.14
CA LYS A 57 -39.52 -28.42 -30.02
C LYS A 57 -40.49 -29.32 -30.83
N ILE A 58 -40.14 -29.67 -32.03
CA ILE A 58 -40.93 -30.49 -32.95
C ILE A 58 -41.15 -31.90 -32.39
N LYS A 59 -40.13 -32.57 -31.92
CA LYS A 59 -40.23 -33.92 -31.35
C LYS A 59 -40.71 -33.99 -29.91
N ASP A 60 -40.89 -32.84 -29.24
CA ASP A 60 -41.34 -32.81 -27.83
C ASP A 60 -42.83 -32.96 -27.71
N VAL A 61 -43.32 -34.16 -27.93
CA VAL A 61 -44.68 -34.60 -27.72
C VAL A 61 -44.90 -35.16 -26.31
N GLY A 62 -44.02 -34.77 -25.36
CA GLY A 62 -43.95 -35.37 -24.03
C GLY A 62 -43.14 -36.66 -24.02
N GLY A 63 -43.01 -37.27 -22.86
CA GLY A 63 -42.19 -38.47 -22.75
C GLY A 63 -42.25 -39.10 -21.36
N TYR A 64 -41.41 -40.12 -21.16
CA TYR A 64 -41.40 -40.89 -19.92
C TYR A 64 -39.95 -41.27 -19.49
N VAL A 65 -39.82 -41.63 -18.22
CA VAL A 65 -38.69 -42.34 -17.64
C VAL A 65 -39.19 -43.69 -17.12
N GLY A 66 -38.53 -44.77 -17.47
CA GLY A 66 -38.96 -46.13 -17.13
C GLY A 66 -38.68 -46.53 -15.68
N GLY A 67 -39.21 -45.78 -14.71
CA GLY A 67 -39.06 -46.06 -13.30
C GLY A 67 -39.71 -44.97 -12.44
N TYR A 68 -39.45 -44.98 -11.13
CA TYR A 68 -40.03 -44.06 -10.15
C TYR A 68 -39.07 -42.91 -9.80
N LEU A 69 -39.57 -41.67 -9.84
CA LEU A 69 -38.81 -40.44 -9.52
C LEU A 69 -39.27 -39.86 -8.18
N ARG A 70 -38.34 -39.71 -7.24
CA ARG A 70 -38.59 -39.08 -5.92
C ARG A 70 -39.04 -37.63 -6.10
N GLY A 71 -40.23 -37.32 -5.55
CA GLY A 71 -40.80 -35.97 -5.65
C GLY A 71 -41.12 -35.51 -7.08
N GLY A 72 -41.20 -36.45 -8.05
CA GLY A 72 -41.43 -36.12 -9.45
C GLY A 72 -40.33 -35.26 -10.11
N LYS A 73 -39.12 -35.28 -9.60
CA LYS A 73 -37.97 -34.54 -10.18
C LYS A 73 -37.12 -35.47 -11.03
N ARG A 74 -36.89 -35.09 -12.29
CA ARG A 74 -36.07 -35.87 -13.23
C ARG A 74 -34.59 -35.45 -13.11
N SER A 75 -33.87 -36.09 -12.17
CA SER A 75 -32.42 -36.00 -12.03
C SER A 75 -31.83 -37.35 -11.59
N PRO A 76 -30.57 -37.65 -11.81
CA PRO A 76 -29.95 -38.93 -11.42
C PRO A 76 -30.16 -39.26 -9.94
N ALA A 77 -29.97 -38.31 -9.03
CA ALA A 77 -30.14 -38.53 -7.59
C ALA A 77 -31.59 -38.76 -7.14
N ASN A 78 -32.56 -38.50 -7.99
CA ASN A 78 -33.97 -38.67 -7.67
C ASN A 78 -34.60 -39.93 -8.30
N VAL A 79 -33.83 -40.72 -9.05
CA VAL A 79 -34.30 -42.05 -9.52
C VAL A 79 -34.28 -43.02 -8.35
N VAL A 80 -35.45 -43.48 -7.92
CA VAL A 80 -35.60 -44.42 -6.81
C VAL A 80 -35.34 -45.85 -7.30
N HIS A 81 -35.98 -46.23 -8.38
CA HIS A 81 -35.75 -47.49 -9.08
C HIS A 81 -36.09 -47.36 -10.57
N ARG A 82 -35.61 -48.33 -11.32
CA ARG A 82 -35.97 -48.55 -12.73
C ARG A 82 -36.60 -49.95 -12.83
N GLN A 83 -37.63 -50.09 -13.68
CA GLN A 83 -38.25 -51.38 -13.98
C GLN A 83 -38.39 -51.58 -15.48
N LEU A 84 -38.03 -50.61 -16.26
CA LEU A 84 -38.04 -50.62 -17.69
C LEU A 84 -36.71 -50.23 -18.24
N MET A 85 -36.04 -51.08 -18.97
CA MET A 85 -34.84 -50.77 -19.75
C MET A 85 -35.25 -50.04 -21.02
N THR A 86 -34.60 -48.92 -21.29
CA THR A 86 -34.88 -48.05 -22.45
C THR A 86 -33.61 -47.58 -23.07
N LEU A 87 -33.33 -47.98 -24.30
CA LEU A 87 -32.05 -47.77 -24.99
C LEU A 87 -32.23 -47.14 -26.36
N ASP A 88 -31.55 -46.00 -26.63
CA ASP A 88 -31.51 -45.35 -27.92
C ASP A 88 -30.37 -45.94 -28.79
N LEU A 89 -30.69 -46.43 -30.02
CA LEU A 89 -29.76 -46.96 -30.98
C LEU A 89 -29.63 -45.96 -32.14
N ASP A 90 -28.63 -45.11 -32.07
CA ASP A 90 -28.39 -44.07 -33.06
C ASP A 90 -27.53 -44.51 -34.27
N PHE A 91 -26.90 -45.69 -34.16
CA PHE A 91 -26.00 -46.25 -35.19
C PHE A 91 -26.45 -47.66 -35.62
N ALA A 92 -27.75 -47.90 -35.64
CA ALA A 92 -28.33 -49.20 -35.97
C ALA A 92 -28.27 -49.56 -37.46
N HIS A 93 -28.43 -50.84 -37.79
CA HIS A 93 -28.63 -51.35 -39.14
C HIS A 93 -30.06 -51.87 -39.35
N LYS A 94 -30.45 -52.12 -40.60
CA LYS A 94 -31.83 -52.44 -40.92
C LYS A 94 -32.31 -53.75 -40.30
N ASP A 95 -31.42 -54.74 -40.26
CA ASP A 95 -31.74 -56.11 -39.85
C ASP A 95 -31.61 -56.32 -38.34
N LEU A 96 -31.46 -55.22 -37.55
CA LEU A 96 -31.27 -55.24 -36.10
C LEU A 96 -32.35 -56.02 -35.35
N TRP A 97 -33.61 -55.93 -35.79
CA TRP A 97 -34.68 -56.67 -35.16
C TRP A 97 -34.54 -58.17 -35.32
N ASP A 98 -34.15 -58.62 -36.49
CA ASP A 98 -34.00 -60.05 -36.77
C ASP A 98 -32.77 -60.60 -36.00
N ASP A 99 -31.68 -59.86 -35.94
CA ASP A 99 -30.48 -60.20 -35.13
C ASP A 99 -30.83 -60.24 -33.63
N PHE A 100 -31.64 -59.29 -33.15
CA PHE A 100 -32.11 -59.22 -31.75
C PHE A 100 -32.93 -60.43 -31.40
N THR A 101 -33.89 -60.77 -32.21
CA THR A 101 -34.84 -61.92 -31.93
C THR A 101 -34.14 -63.27 -32.04
N LEU A 102 -32.96 -63.34 -32.68
CA LEU A 102 -32.14 -64.56 -32.65
C LEU A 102 -31.36 -64.72 -31.35
N GLN A 103 -31.19 -63.64 -30.59
CA GLN A 103 -30.36 -63.62 -29.38
C GLN A 103 -31.21 -63.55 -28.10
N PHE A 104 -32.41 -62.97 -28.19
CA PHE A 104 -33.28 -62.72 -27.03
C PHE A 104 -34.71 -63.20 -27.30
N ASP A 105 -35.21 -64.03 -26.41
CA ASP A 105 -36.61 -64.46 -26.40
C ASP A 105 -37.46 -63.58 -25.46
N ASN A 106 -36.93 -62.55 -24.93
CA ASN A 106 -37.55 -61.68 -23.89
C ASN A 106 -38.56 -60.71 -24.51
N ALA A 107 -39.48 -60.26 -23.69
CA ALA A 107 -40.43 -59.18 -24.02
C ALA A 107 -39.65 -57.91 -24.46
N ALA A 108 -39.97 -57.41 -25.63
CA ALA A 108 -39.27 -56.22 -26.17
C ALA A 108 -40.18 -55.47 -27.15
N VAL A 109 -39.91 -54.16 -27.22
CA VAL A 109 -40.40 -53.24 -28.26
C VAL A 109 -39.23 -52.57 -28.92
N LEU A 110 -39.22 -52.61 -30.26
CA LEU A 110 -38.28 -51.79 -31.05
C LEU A 110 -39.09 -50.81 -31.91
N HIS A 111 -38.90 -49.50 -31.72
CA HIS A 111 -39.61 -48.52 -32.54
C HIS A 111 -38.66 -47.46 -33.10
N GLY A 112 -39.06 -46.86 -34.24
CA GLY A 112 -38.30 -45.75 -34.83
C GLY A 112 -38.30 -44.50 -33.99
N THR A 113 -37.20 -43.77 -33.94
CA THR A 113 -37.15 -42.42 -33.38
C THR A 113 -37.56 -41.38 -34.45
N HIS A 114 -37.84 -40.15 -34.07
CA HIS A 114 -38.25 -39.08 -35.00
C HIS A 114 -37.24 -38.85 -36.18
N LYS A 115 -35.97 -39.25 -36.00
CA LYS A 115 -34.91 -39.21 -37.02
C LYS A 115 -34.71 -40.51 -37.76
N HIS A 116 -35.55 -41.50 -37.55
CA HIS A 116 -35.43 -42.77 -38.23
C HIS A 116 -35.70 -42.63 -39.72
N SER A 117 -34.84 -43.28 -40.55
CA SER A 117 -35.06 -43.47 -41.98
C SER A 117 -34.39 -44.75 -42.42
N ASP A 118 -34.81 -45.33 -43.57
CA ASP A 118 -34.20 -46.54 -44.11
C ASP A 118 -32.71 -46.37 -44.47
N ALA A 119 -32.30 -45.16 -44.82
CA ALA A 119 -30.90 -44.82 -45.12
C ALA A 119 -30.02 -44.63 -43.87
N SER A 120 -30.64 -44.27 -42.74
CA SER A 120 -30.00 -44.10 -41.43
C SER A 120 -30.94 -44.58 -40.33
N PRO A 121 -31.01 -45.92 -40.09
CA PRO A 121 -31.89 -46.46 -39.11
C PRO A 121 -31.53 -45.97 -37.70
N ARG A 122 -32.55 -45.49 -36.98
CA ARG A 122 -32.47 -45.06 -35.56
C ARG A 122 -33.64 -45.61 -34.81
N TYR A 123 -33.35 -46.41 -33.80
CA TYR A 123 -34.36 -47.15 -33.08
C TYR A 123 -34.29 -46.86 -31.58
N ARG A 124 -35.33 -47.22 -30.90
CA ARG A 124 -35.40 -47.33 -29.45
C ARG A 124 -35.82 -48.72 -29.06
N LEU A 125 -34.97 -49.37 -28.27
CA LEU A 125 -35.25 -50.71 -27.71
C LEU A 125 -35.76 -50.52 -26.27
N ILE A 126 -36.90 -51.16 -25.98
CA ILE A 126 -37.56 -51.08 -24.68
C ILE A 126 -37.84 -52.51 -24.21
N MET A 127 -37.37 -52.83 -22.98
CA MET A 127 -37.53 -54.17 -22.40
C MET A 127 -37.91 -54.04 -20.94
N PRO A 128 -38.95 -54.79 -20.45
CA PRO A 128 -39.31 -54.79 -19.04
C PRO A 128 -38.38 -55.68 -18.24
N LEU A 129 -38.11 -55.28 -16.98
CA LEU A 129 -37.28 -56.01 -16.01
C LEU A 129 -38.14 -56.80 -15.04
N SER A 130 -37.72 -58.00 -14.65
CA SER A 130 -38.47 -58.93 -13.77
C SER A 130 -38.74 -58.33 -12.40
N ARG A 131 -37.91 -57.38 -11.96
CA ARG A 131 -38.06 -56.63 -10.70
C ARG A 131 -37.64 -55.16 -10.82
N GLU A 132 -37.96 -54.37 -9.84
CA GLU A 132 -37.38 -53.06 -9.62
C GLU A 132 -35.88 -53.19 -9.37
N VAL A 133 -35.08 -52.36 -10.04
CA VAL A 133 -33.62 -52.33 -9.88
C VAL A 133 -33.14 -50.95 -9.49
N THR A 134 -32.06 -50.88 -8.73
CA THR A 134 -31.41 -49.62 -8.35
C THR A 134 -30.80 -48.92 -9.56
N ALA A 135 -30.41 -47.67 -9.40
CA ALA A 135 -29.78 -46.89 -10.48
C ALA A 135 -28.51 -47.56 -11.02
N ASP A 136 -27.65 -48.13 -10.17
CA ASP A 136 -26.39 -48.76 -10.58
C ASP A 136 -26.66 -50.14 -11.19
N GLU A 137 -27.55 -50.95 -10.65
CA GLU A 137 -28.00 -52.19 -11.26
C GLU A 137 -28.55 -51.95 -12.68
N TYR A 138 -29.34 -50.88 -12.86
CA TYR A 138 -29.87 -50.51 -14.18
C TYR A 138 -28.75 -50.23 -15.17
N VAL A 139 -27.70 -49.47 -14.77
CA VAL A 139 -26.56 -49.17 -15.65
C VAL A 139 -25.79 -50.43 -16.00
N ALA A 140 -25.57 -51.33 -15.01
CA ALA A 140 -24.91 -52.61 -15.23
C ALA A 140 -25.68 -53.50 -16.21
N ILE A 141 -26.98 -53.71 -15.95
CA ILE A 141 -27.86 -54.52 -16.79
C ILE A 141 -27.94 -53.97 -18.21
N SER A 142 -28.24 -52.68 -18.35
CA SER A 142 -28.39 -52.04 -19.66
C SER A 142 -27.10 -52.08 -20.50
N ARG A 143 -25.95 -51.94 -19.87
CA ARG A 143 -24.65 -52.07 -20.54
C ARG A 143 -24.34 -53.51 -20.91
N LYS A 144 -24.69 -54.50 -20.10
CA LYS A 144 -24.48 -55.91 -20.42
C LYS A 144 -25.31 -56.31 -21.61
N ILE A 145 -26.59 -55.95 -21.63
CA ILE A 145 -27.48 -56.20 -22.75
C ILE A 145 -26.95 -55.48 -24.02
N ALA A 146 -26.59 -54.20 -23.90
CA ALA A 146 -26.02 -53.49 -25.04
C ALA A 146 -24.68 -54.10 -25.50
N GLY A 147 -23.88 -54.66 -24.59
CA GLY A 147 -22.64 -55.39 -24.93
C GLY A 147 -22.88 -56.65 -25.74
N ILE A 148 -23.97 -57.39 -25.46
CA ILE A 148 -24.39 -58.58 -26.20
C ILE A 148 -24.88 -58.20 -27.60
N ILE A 149 -25.68 -57.14 -27.73
CA ILE A 149 -26.22 -56.64 -29.02
C ILE A 149 -25.16 -55.99 -29.87
N GLY A 150 -24.12 -55.38 -29.27
CA GLY A 150 -23.10 -54.56 -29.88
C GLY A 150 -23.16 -53.15 -29.36
N ILE A 151 -22.37 -52.86 -28.34
CA ILE A 151 -22.48 -51.61 -27.54
C ILE A 151 -22.25 -50.34 -28.37
N ASP A 152 -21.49 -50.41 -29.44
CA ASP A 152 -21.21 -49.28 -30.34
C ASP A 152 -22.40 -48.84 -31.20
N LEU A 153 -23.52 -49.64 -31.24
CA LEU A 153 -24.76 -49.29 -31.90
C LEU A 153 -25.58 -48.24 -31.09
N PHE A 154 -25.26 -48.07 -29.80
CA PHE A 154 -26.04 -47.28 -28.88
C PHE A 154 -25.51 -45.87 -28.67
N ASP A 155 -26.41 -44.90 -28.42
CA ASP A 155 -26.02 -43.56 -27.90
C ASP A 155 -25.44 -43.68 -26.48
N ASN A 156 -24.26 -43.13 -26.27
CA ASN A 156 -23.58 -43.23 -25.00
C ASN A 156 -24.40 -42.66 -23.79
N SER A 157 -25.27 -41.70 -24.03
CA SER A 157 -26.13 -41.13 -23.01
C SER A 157 -27.35 -41.98 -22.68
N THR A 158 -27.59 -43.08 -23.42
CA THR A 158 -28.74 -43.94 -23.21
C THR A 158 -28.74 -44.66 -21.86
N PHE A 159 -27.54 -44.87 -21.29
CA PHE A 159 -27.34 -45.53 -20.00
C PHE A 159 -27.63 -44.65 -18.77
N GLU A 160 -27.92 -43.37 -19.00
CA GLU A 160 -28.28 -42.47 -17.91
C GLU A 160 -29.59 -42.89 -17.25
N THR A 161 -29.59 -43.02 -15.92
CA THR A 161 -30.72 -43.54 -15.17
C THR A 161 -31.99 -42.68 -15.24
N ASN A 162 -31.85 -41.38 -15.44
CA ASN A 162 -32.92 -40.40 -15.61
C ASN A 162 -33.19 -40.02 -17.08
N ARG A 163 -32.75 -40.86 -18.03
CA ARG A 163 -32.90 -40.58 -19.47
C ARG A 163 -34.36 -40.43 -19.83
N LEU A 164 -34.69 -39.33 -20.50
CA LEU A 164 -35.99 -39.06 -21.10
C LEU A 164 -36.13 -39.86 -22.40
N MET A 165 -37.23 -40.62 -22.50
CA MET A 165 -37.72 -41.21 -23.73
C MET A 165 -38.94 -40.44 -24.22
N PHE A 166 -38.84 -39.78 -25.38
CA PHE A 166 -39.97 -39.11 -26.00
C PHE A 166 -41.01 -40.16 -26.44
N TRP A 167 -42.30 -39.84 -26.33
CA TRP A 167 -43.33 -40.62 -26.97
C TRP A 167 -43.06 -40.69 -28.48
N PRO A 168 -43.54 -41.78 -29.19
CA PRO A 168 -43.32 -41.89 -30.62
C PRO A 168 -43.89 -40.71 -31.40
N SER A 169 -43.08 -40.18 -32.31
CA SER A 169 -43.49 -39.16 -33.27
C SER A 169 -42.69 -39.31 -34.60
N THR A 170 -43.35 -38.95 -35.69
CA THR A 170 -42.84 -39.19 -37.07
C THR A 170 -43.17 -37.97 -37.92
N PRO A 171 -42.23 -37.50 -38.80
CA PRO A 171 -42.54 -36.52 -39.82
C PRO A 171 -43.69 -37.02 -40.75
N LYS A 172 -44.45 -36.06 -41.28
CA LYS A 172 -45.67 -36.38 -42.08
C LYS A 172 -45.44 -37.30 -43.29
N ASP A 173 -44.21 -37.30 -43.87
CA ASP A 173 -43.79 -38.03 -45.05
C ASP A 173 -43.04 -39.33 -44.75
N MET A 174 -42.91 -39.72 -43.45
CA MET A 174 -42.22 -40.93 -43.05
C MET A 174 -43.15 -41.96 -42.45
N ASP A 175 -42.84 -43.20 -42.62
CA ASP A 175 -43.57 -44.30 -41.99
C ASP A 175 -43.01 -44.61 -40.58
N TYR A 176 -43.92 -45.01 -39.70
CA TYR A 176 -43.54 -45.38 -38.34
C TYR A 176 -43.06 -46.82 -38.28
N TYR A 177 -41.83 -47.01 -37.84
CA TYR A 177 -41.30 -48.36 -37.61
C TYR A 177 -41.68 -48.87 -36.20
N PHE A 178 -42.34 -49.98 -36.08
CA PHE A 178 -42.78 -50.62 -34.82
C PHE A 178 -42.69 -52.10 -34.88
N LYS A 179 -41.95 -52.72 -33.97
CA LYS A 179 -41.87 -54.19 -33.79
C LYS A 179 -42.06 -54.54 -32.35
N VAL A 180 -42.67 -55.62 -32.03
CA VAL A 180 -42.96 -56.15 -30.68
C VAL A 180 -42.72 -57.62 -30.63
N GLN A 181 -42.11 -58.09 -29.54
CA GLN A 181 -41.99 -59.52 -29.18
C GLN A 181 -42.59 -59.72 -27.82
N ASP A 182 -43.47 -60.74 -27.69
CA ASP A 182 -44.04 -61.21 -26.44
C ASP A 182 -43.17 -62.31 -25.86
N GLY A 183 -42.68 -62.19 -24.63
CA GLY A 183 -41.75 -63.15 -24.03
C GLY A 183 -41.62 -62.89 -22.51
N PRO A 184 -40.79 -63.64 -21.83
CA PRO A 184 -40.53 -63.42 -20.42
C PRO A 184 -39.82 -62.09 -20.25
N TRP A 185 -40.04 -61.44 -19.12
CA TRP A 185 -39.33 -60.22 -18.79
C TRP A 185 -37.81 -60.48 -18.52
N ILE A 186 -36.94 -59.55 -18.74
CA ILE A 186 -35.50 -59.71 -18.48
C ILE A 186 -35.33 -60.03 -16.99
N ASP A 187 -34.66 -61.14 -16.69
CA ASP A 187 -34.30 -61.50 -15.33
C ASP A 187 -33.08 -60.64 -14.92
N ALA A 188 -33.37 -59.67 -14.06
CA ALA A 188 -32.39 -58.73 -13.62
C ALA A 188 -31.22 -59.39 -12.86
N ASP A 189 -31.52 -60.44 -12.06
CA ASP A 189 -30.52 -61.14 -11.28
C ASP A 189 -29.65 -62.05 -12.14
N GLU A 190 -30.22 -62.70 -13.15
CA GLU A 190 -29.47 -63.48 -14.14
C GLU A 190 -28.43 -62.64 -14.86
N ILE A 191 -28.83 -61.45 -15.33
CA ILE A 191 -27.94 -60.57 -16.02
C ILE A 191 -26.83 -60.07 -15.06
N LEU A 192 -27.19 -59.66 -13.83
CA LEU A 192 -26.19 -59.22 -12.83
C LEU A 192 -25.21 -60.34 -12.47
N ASN A 193 -25.70 -61.57 -12.28
CA ASN A 193 -24.88 -62.74 -11.98
C ASN A 193 -23.99 -63.19 -13.15
N SER A 194 -24.21 -62.71 -14.34
CA SER A 194 -23.35 -62.96 -15.52
C SER A 194 -22.08 -62.16 -15.51
N TYR A 195 -21.95 -61.20 -14.59
CA TYR A 195 -20.68 -60.51 -14.28
C TYR A 195 -19.85 -61.30 -13.25
N ALA A 196 -18.55 -61.22 -13.29
CA ALA A 196 -17.68 -61.72 -12.21
C ALA A 196 -17.97 -60.94 -10.88
N ASP A 197 -18.12 -59.63 -10.98
CA ASP A 197 -18.66 -58.75 -9.94
C ASP A 197 -19.36 -57.57 -10.64
N TRP A 198 -20.71 -57.54 -10.63
CA TRP A 198 -21.43 -56.44 -11.29
C TRP A 198 -21.25 -55.09 -10.57
N LYS A 199 -20.85 -55.09 -9.30
CA LYS A 199 -20.59 -53.86 -8.54
C LYS A 199 -19.28 -53.17 -9.01
N ASP A 200 -18.35 -53.92 -9.55
CA ASP A 200 -17.15 -53.35 -10.17
C ASP A 200 -17.49 -52.77 -11.54
N SER A 201 -17.63 -51.43 -11.59
CA SER A 201 -17.96 -50.71 -12.82
C SER A 201 -16.90 -50.80 -13.92
N SER A 202 -15.71 -51.27 -13.61
CA SER A 202 -14.64 -51.49 -14.59
C SER A 202 -14.94 -52.71 -15.50
N LEU A 203 -15.77 -53.62 -15.03
CA LEU A 203 -16.20 -54.81 -15.79
C LEU A 203 -17.39 -54.52 -16.72
N TRP A 204 -17.97 -53.33 -16.64
CA TRP A 204 -19.13 -52.99 -17.49
C TRP A 204 -18.72 -52.78 -18.95
N PRO A 205 -19.43 -53.35 -19.92
CA PRO A 205 -19.17 -53.09 -21.34
C PRO A 205 -19.20 -51.58 -21.62
N THR A 206 -18.21 -51.07 -22.35
CA THR A 206 -18.07 -49.68 -22.69
C THR A 206 -17.82 -49.51 -24.18
N ALA A 207 -18.55 -48.65 -24.88
CA ALA A 207 -18.36 -48.35 -26.27
C ALA A 207 -16.93 -47.80 -26.52
N SER A 208 -16.31 -48.26 -27.63
CA SER A 208 -14.97 -47.78 -28.07
C SER A 208 -14.97 -46.25 -28.27
N SER A 209 -16.04 -45.74 -28.87
CA SER A 209 -16.24 -44.31 -29.07
C SER A 209 -16.29 -43.47 -27.80
N ARG A 210 -16.59 -44.07 -26.64
CA ARG A 210 -16.70 -43.38 -25.36
C ARG A 210 -15.36 -43.12 -24.69
N PHE A 211 -14.43 -44.10 -24.74
CA PHE A 211 -13.05 -43.88 -24.30
C PHE A 211 -12.41 -42.79 -25.15
N GLU A 212 -12.56 -42.84 -26.46
CA GLU A 212 -12.13 -41.81 -27.36
C GLU A 212 -12.83 -40.45 -27.11
N ALA A 213 -14.11 -40.43 -26.76
CA ALA A 213 -14.85 -39.21 -26.53
C ALA A 213 -14.41 -38.52 -25.21
N VAL A 214 -14.23 -39.29 -24.11
CA VAL A 214 -13.72 -38.74 -22.84
C VAL A 214 -12.26 -38.33 -23.01
N ASP A 215 -11.42 -39.14 -23.65
CA ASP A 215 -10.02 -38.81 -23.95
C ASP A 215 -9.90 -37.57 -24.86
N ARG A 216 -10.75 -37.46 -25.91
CA ARG A 216 -10.86 -36.26 -26.74
C ARG A 216 -11.39 -35.06 -25.95
N ALA A 217 -12.28 -35.26 -25.00
CA ALA A 217 -12.79 -34.18 -24.12
C ALA A 217 -11.69 -33.70 -23.19
N VAL A 218 -10.92 -34.58 -22.57
CA VAL A 218 -9.74 -34.25 -21.76
C VAL A 218 -8.72 -33.48 -22.60
N LYS A 219 -8.39 -33.99 -23.79
CA LYS A 219 -7.44 -33.32 -24.72
C LYS A 219 -7.93 -31.98 -25.29
N LYS A 220 -9.24 -31.76 -25.36
CA LYS A 220 -9.85 -30.48 -25.81
C LYS A 220 -10.09 -29.49 -24.71
N GLN A 221 -10.14 -29.94 -23.47
CA GLN A 221 -10.36 -29.08 -22.33
C GLN A 221 -9.05 -28.39 -21.97
N GLU A 222 -9.10 -27.08 -21.80
CA GLU A 222 -7.96 -26.31 -21.33
C GLU A 222 -7.50 -26.85 -19.97
N ASP A 223 -6.19 -27.02 -19.80
CA ASP A 223 -5.60 -27.48 -18.55
C ASP A 223 -6.08 -26.57 -17.39
N PRO A 224 -6.76 -27.13 -16.37
CA PRO A 224 -7.30 -26.32 -15.29
C PRO A 224 -6.23 -25.61 -14.48
N THR A 225 -4.98 -26.12 -14.48
CA THR A 225 -3.87 -25.53 -13.73
C THR A 225 -3.33 -24.24 -14.36
N ILE A 226 -3.49 -24.06 -15.68
CA ILE A 226 -3.07 -22.82 -16.37
C ILE A 226 -4.14 -21.73 -16.36
N LYS A 227 -5.37 -22.05 -15.92
CA LYS A 227 -6.44 -21.05 -15.77
C LYS A 227 -6.06 -19.97 -14.78
N ARG A 228 -6.39 -18.73 -15.12
CA ARG A 228 -6.22 -17.58 -14.22
C ARG A 228 -7.34 -17.56 -13.16
N GLY A 229 -7.08 -16.91 -12.04
CA GLY A 229 -8.04 -16.67 -10.97
C GLY A 229 -8.23 -17.87 -10.04
N LEU A 230 -9.31 -17.85 -9.24
CA LEU A 230 -9.54 -18.80 -8.15
C LEU A 230 -9.64 -20.25 -8.59
N ILE A 231 -10.22 -20.50 -9.76
CA ILE A 231 -10.36 -21.87 -10.31
C ILE A 231 -8.97 -22.47 -10.58
N GLY A 232 -8.10 -21.72 -11.27
CA GLY A 232 -6.75 -22.17 -11.54
C GLY A 232 -5.89 -22.32 -10.31
N ALA A 233 -5.97 -21.35 -9.40
CA ALA A 233 -5.25 -21.40 -8.13
C ALA A 233 -5.64 -22.64 -7.32
N PHE A 234 -6.93 -22.93 -7.18
CA PHE A 234 -7.41 -24.13 -6.50
C PHE A 234 -6.93 -25.44 -7.16
N CYS A 235 -6.99 -25.50 -8.49
CA CYS A 235 -6.52 -26.68 -9.25
C CYS A 235 -4.99 -26.84 -9.25
N ARG A 236 -4.21 -25.79 -8.98
CA ARG A 236 -2.76 -25.90 -8.73
C ARG A 236 -2.45 -26.30 -7.29
N THR A 237 -3.32 -25.93 -6.37
CA THR A 237 -3.18 -26.28 -4.94
C THR A 237 -3.58 -27.72 -4.69
N TYR A 238 -4.64 -28.18 -5.34
CA TYR A 238 -5.20 -29.52 -5.13
C TYR A 238 -5.38 -30.24 -6.46
N SER A 239 -4.66 -31.33 -6.66
CA SER A 239 -4.99 -32.36 -7.64
C SER A 239 -6.34 -33.03 -7.31
N ILE A 240 -6.87 -33.84 -8.22
CA ILE A 240 -8.13 -34.57 -7.94
C ILE A 240 -7.99 -35.49 -6.72
N PRO A 241 -6.91 -36.30 -6.57
CA PRO A 241 -6.72 -37.13 -5.36
C PRO A 241 -6.69 -36.30 -4.07
N GLU A 242 -5.89 -35.21 -4.04
CA GLU A 242 -5.76 -34.34 -2.87
C GLU A 242 -7.09 -33.64 -2.53
N ALA A 243 -7.85 -33.18 -3.54
CA ALA A 243 -9.16 -32.60 -3.34
C ALA A 243 -10.19 -33.60 -2.77
N ILE A 244 -10.10 -34.87 -3.16
CA ILE A 244 -10.91 -35.94 -2.59
C ILE A 244 -10.52 -36.18 -1.14
N GLU A 245 -9.22 -36.36 -0.87
CA GLU A 245 -8.73 -36.63 0.48
C GLU A 245 -9.09 -35.50 1.45
N THR A 246 -8.86 -34.26 1.03
CA THR A 246 -9.03 -33.07 1.90
C THR A 246 -10.51 -32.72 2.11
N PHE A 247 -11.31 -32.76 1.06
CA PHE A 247 -12.65 -32.17 1.08
C PHE A 247 -13.81 -33.16 0.90
N LEU A 248 -13.55 -34.37 0.37
CA LEU A 248 -14.58 -35.33 -0.06
C LEU A 248 -14.27 -36.75 0.42
N SER A 249 -13.48 -36.93 1.48
CA SER A 249 -13.13 -38.22 2.09
C SER A 249 -14.34 -39.03 2.56
N ASP A 250 -15.45 -38.36 2.94
CA ASP A 250 -16.71 -38.99 3.27
C ASP A 250 -17.54 -39.42 2.03
N THR A 251 -17.17 -38.86 0.86
CA THR A 251 -17.93 -39.02 -0.39
C THR A 251 -17.31 -40.06 -1.29
N TYR A 252 -15.98 -40.12 -1.35
CA TYR A 252 -15.24 -41.05 -2.17
C TYR A 252 -14.21 -41.81 -1.34
N VAL A 253 -14.06 -43.08 -1.58
CA VAL A 253 -13.02 -43.93 -1.02
C VAL A 253 -12.18 -44.52 -2.13
N PRO A 254 -10.85 -44.65 -1.93
CA PRO A 254 -9.97 -45.25 -2.93
C PRO A 254 -10.43 -46.68 -3.30
N SER A 255 -10.31 -47.04 -4.55
CA SER A 255 -10.54 -48.38 -5.06
C SER A 255 -9.26 -49.21 -5.01
N ALA A 256 -9.39 -50.54 -5.18
CA ALA A 256 -8.24 -51.43 -5.38
C ALA A 256 -7.51 -51.18 -6.74
N LEU A 257 -8.17 -50.51 -7.66
CA LEU A 257 -7.61 -50.13 -8.96
C LEU A 257 -7.04 -48.72 -8.87
N GLU A 258 -5.83 -48.53 -9.43
CA GLU A 258 -5.14 -47.26 -9.53
C GLU A 258 -6.01 -46.20 -10.27
N ASP A 259 -5.95 -44.95 -9.87
CA ASP A 259 -6.71 -43.81 -10.42
C ASP A 259 -8.22 -43.97 -10.38
N ARG A 260 -8.77 -44.81 -9.48
CA ARG A 260 -10.22 -45.03 -9.30
C ARG A 260 -10.68 -44.86 -7.89
N TYR A 261 -11.86 -44.27 -7.75
CA TYR A 261 -12.55 -44.10 -6.46
C TYR A 261 -13.95 -44.62 -6.52
N THR A 262 -14.46 -45.06 -5.38
CA THR A 262 -15.80 -45.51 -5.18
C THR A 262 -16.64 -44.43 -4.50
N TYR A 263 -17.79 -44.11 -5.07
CA TYR A 263 -18.76 -43.22 -4.47
C TYR A 263 -19.50 -43.91 -3.33
N THR A 264 -19.36 -43.39 -2.09
CA THR A 264 -19.85 -44.11 -0.88
C THR A 264 -21.35 -44.30 -0.78
N LYS A 265 -22.13 -43.47 -1.49
CA LYS A 265 -23.59 -43.56 -1.52
C LYS A 265 -24.13 -44.33 -2.72
N GLY A 266 -23.26 -44.82 -3.58
CA GLY A 266 -23.59 -45.72 -4.68
C GLY A 266 -23.52 -47.20 -4.28
N SER A 267 -24.08 -48.08 -5.12
CA SER A 267 -24.01 -49.54 -4.93
C SER A 267 -22.93 -50.19 -5.79
N ALA A 268 -22.31 -49.46 -6.70
CA ALA A 268 -21.20 -49.91 -7.52
C ALA A 268 -19.86 -49.39 -7.01
N SER A 269 -18.74 -50.08 -7.26
CA SER A 269 -17.39 -49.71 -6.90
C SER A 269 -16.59 -49.20 -8.10
N ALA A 270 -15.48 -48.52 -7.83
CA ALA A 270 -14.49 -48.06 -8.83
C ALA A 270 -15.04 -47.19 -9.98
N GLY A 271 -16.13 -46.48 -9.75
CA GLY A 271 -16.86 -45.77 -10.79
C GLY A 271 -16.37 -44.37 -11.10
N LEU A 272 -15.63 -43.73 -10.21
CA LEU A 272 -14.94 -42.45 -10.50
C LEU A 272 -13.55 -42.76 -11.05
N ILE A 273 -13.23 -42.24 -12.21
CA ILE A 273 -11.92 -42.38 -12.87
C ILE A 273 -11.25 -41.03 -12.88
N VAL A 274 -9.97 -41.00 -12.48
CA VAL A 274 -9.11 -39.83 -12.49
C VAL A 274 -8.21 -39.85 -13.74
N TYR A 275 -8.07 -38.72 -14.41
CA TYR A 275 -7.26 -38.53 -15.61
C TYR A 275 -6.20 -37.46 -15.34
N GLU A 276 -4.93 -37.85 -15.44
CA GLU A 276 -3.75 -36.96 -15.29
C GLU A 276 -3.78 -36.16 -13.99
N ASP A 277 -4.39 -36.67 -12.93
CA ASP A 277 -4.64 -36.01 -11.63
C ASP A 277 -5.40 -34.67 -11.70
N LYS A 278 -5.81 -34.25 -12.89
CA LYS A 278 -6.43 -32.95 -13.18
C LYS A 278 -7.94 -33.03 -13.41
N PHE A 279 -8.43 -34.17 -13.86
CA PHE A 279 -9.83 -34.37 -14.19
C PHE A 279 -10.38 -35.66 -13.58
N ALA A 280 -11.65 -35.62 -13.19
CA ALA A 280 -12.37 -36.77 -12.73
C ALA A 280 -13.66 -36.99 -13.57
N TYR A 281 -13.98 -38.22 -13.86
CA TYR A 281 -15.22 -38.60 -14.53
C TYR A 281 -15.89 -39.74 -13.76
N SER A 282 -17.15 -39.54 -13.32
CA SER A 282 -17.92 -40.54 -12.56
C SER A 282 -18.87 -41.31 -13.46
N HIS A 283 -18.84 -42.65 -13.35
CA HIS A 283 -19.75 -43.59 -13.96
C HIS A 283 -20.89 -44.00 -13.02
N HIS A 284 -20.87 -43.59 -11.76
CA HIS A 284 -21.91 -43.92 -10.81
C HIS A 284 -23.22 -43.24 -11.19
N GLY A 285 -24.28 -44.02 -11.24
CA GLY A 285 -25.61 -43.58 -11.68
C GLY A 285 -26.27 -42.57 -10.76
N THR A 286 -25.92 -42.60 -9.46
CA THR A 286 -26.44 -41.69 -8.42
C THR A 286 -25.52 -40.56 -8.02
N ASP A 287 -24.31 -40.58 -8.54
CA ASP A 287 -23.31 -39.52 -8.25
C ASP A 287 -23.75 -38.19 -8.89
N PRO A 288 -23.80 -37.06 -8.14
CA PRO A 288 -24.06 -35.74 -8.68
C PRO A 288 -23.11 -35.33 -9.83
N CYS A 289 -21.87 -35.83 -9.82
CA CYS A 289 -20.89 -35.67 -10.88
C CYS A 289 -21.03 -36.68 -12.01
N GLY A 290 -21.99 -37.64 -11.93
CA GLY A 290 -22.17 -38.70 -12.92
C GLY A 290 -22.29 -38.16 -14.34
N GLY A 291 -21.50 -38.72 -15.27
CA GLY A 291 -21.50 -38.34 -16.69
C GLY A 291 -20.85 -36.99 -17.01
N LYS A 292 -20.21 -36.35 -16.07
CA LYS A 292 -19.54 -35.04 -16.24
C LYS A 292 -18.03 -35.19 -16.05
N LEU A 293 -17.26 -34.50 -16.89
CA LEU A 293 -15.82 -34.34 -16.69
C LEU A 293 -15.59 -33.13 -15.80
N CYS A 294 -15.05 -33.35 -14.60
CA CYS A 294 -14.87 -32.32 -13.55
C CYS A 294 -13.39 -32.13 -13.27
N ASN A 295 -12.93 -30.89 -13.12
CA ASN A 295 -11.68 -30.56 -12.45
C ASN A 295 -11.87 -30.57 -10.93
N ALA A 296 -10.79 -30.35 -10.15
CA ALA A 296 -10.86 -30.36 -8.69
C ALA A 296 -11.85 -29.32 -8.12
N PHE A 297 -11.90 -28.12 -8.68
CA PHE A 297 -12.84 -27.06 -8.28
C PHE A 297 -14.30 -27.50 -8.50
N ASP A 298 -14.62 -28.02 -9.70
CA ASP A 298 -15.99 -28.45 -10.02
C ASP A 298 -16.40 -29.68 -9.24
N LEU A 299 -15.49 -30.62 -8.99
CA LEU A 299 -15.77 -31.82 -8.20
C LEU A 299 -16.19 -31.44 -6.77
N VAL A 300 -15.41 -30.61 -6.10
CA VAL A 300 -15.70 -30.12 -4.74
C VAL A 300 -16.97 -29.26 -4.74
N ARG A 301 -17.11 -28.36 -5.71
CA ARG A 301 -18.28 -27.47 -5.84
C ARG A 301 -19.59 -28.25 -5.92
N ILE A 302 -19.66 -29.26 -6.80
CA ILE A 302 -20.87 -30.01 -7.04
C ILE A 302 -21.30 -30.77 -5.78
N HIS A 303 -20.34 -31.37 -5.07
CA HIS A 303 -20.66 -32.14 -3.86
C HIS A 303 -20.99 -31.31 -2.65
N LYS A 304 -20.23 -30.20 -2.40
CA LYS A 304 -20.49 -29.35 -1.23
C LYS A 304 -21.64 -28.37 -1.43
N PHE A 305 -21.73 -27.76 -2.59
CA PHE A 305 -22.59 -26.60 -2.85
C PHE A 305 -23.65 -26.84 -3.93
N GLY A 306 -23.66 -27.99 -4.64
CA GLY A 306 -24.56 -28.24 -5.76
C GLY A 306 -26.04 -28.15 -5.39
N HIS A 307 -26.40 -28.42 -4.13
CA HIS A 307 -27.77 -28.30 -3.62
C HIS A 307 -28.33 -26.86 -3.67
N LEU A 308 -27.48 -25.86 -3.75
CA LEU A 308 -27.87 -24.43 -3.87
C LEU A 308 -28.44 -24.12 -5.26
N ASP A 309 -28.08 -24.90 -6.27
CA ASP A 309 -28.51 -24.67 -7.65
C ASP A 309 -29.94 -25.15 -7.95
N ASP A 310 -30.55 -25.95 -7.08
CA ASP A 310 -31.89 -26.49 -7.22
C ASP A 310 -33.00 -25.42 -7.38
N LYS A 311 -32.76 -24.21 -6.92
CA LYS A 311 -33.71 -23.09 -6.92
C LYS A 311 -33.52 -22.12 -8.10
N VAL A 312 -32.52 -22.32 -8.96
CA VAL A 312 -32.22 -21.41 -10.07
C VAL A 312 -33.27 -21.56 -11.16
N LYS A 313 -33.93 -20.45 -11.49
CA LYS A 313 -34.97 -20.40 -12.52
C LYS A 313 -34.45 -20.04 -13.91
N ASP A 314 -33.33 -19.29 -13.97
CA ASP A 314 -32.74 -18.80 -15.21
C ASP A 314 -31.41 -19.52 -15.49
N PRO A 315 -31.29 -20.30 -16.58
CA PRO A 315 -30.06 -20.98 -16.95
C PRO A 315 -28.87 -20.05 -17.31
N SER A 316 -29.17 -18.80 -17.61
CA SER A 316 -28.14 -17.80 -17.98
C SER A 316 -27.50 -17.10 -16.77
N SER A 317 -28.06 -17.26 -15.56
CA SER A 317 -27.53 -16.68 -14.34
C SER A 317 -26.35 -17.51 -13.80
N LYS A 318 -25.39 -16.84 -13.18
CA LYS A 318 -24.29 -17.50 -12.45
C LYS A 318 -24.87 -18.40 -11.36
N LEU A 319 -24.46 -19.66 -11.33
CA LEU A 319 -24.95 -20.62 -10.37
C LEU A 319 -24.55 -20.24 -8.93
N PRO A 320 -25.47 -20.31 -7.96
CA PRO A 320 -25.18 -20.05 -6.56
C PRO A 320 -24.03 -20.90 -5.99
N SER A 321 -23.95 -22.18 -6.43
CA SER A 321 -22.86 -23.08 -6.04
C SER A 321 -21.47 -22.55 -6.45
N VAL A 322 -21.37 -21.86 -7.59
CA VAL A 322 -20.10 -21.26 -8.04
C VAL A 322 -19.67 -20.13 -7.11
N SER A 323 -20.62 -19.25 -6.72
CA SER A 323 -20.33 -18.16 -5.80
C SER A 323 -19.92 -18.66 -4.41
N ALA A 324 -20.60 -19.70 -3.92
CA ALA A 324 -20.27 -20.34 -2.65
C ALA A 324 -18.89 -21.02 -2.68
N MET A 325 -18.54 -21.68 -3.80
CA MET A 325 -17.23 -22.28 -3.97
C MET A 325 -16.11 -21.23 -4.11
N GLU A 326 -16.36 -20.13 -4.82
CA GLU A 326 -15.38 -19.02 -4.88
C GLU A 326 -15.12 -18.40 -3.51
N GLU A 327 -16.13 -18.28 -2.66
CA GLU A 327 -15.99 -17.82 -1.28
C GLU A 327 -15.21 -18.83 -0.44
N PHE A 328 -15.51 -20.12 -0.60
CA PHE A 328 -14.78 -21.20 0.06
C PHE A 328 -13.29 -21.17 -0.30
N VAL A 329 -12.95 -21.08 -1.58
CA VAL A 329 -11.56 -21.02 -2.10
C VAL A 329 -10.84 -19.78 -1.62
N ARG A 330 -11.50 -18.61 -1.57
CA ARG A 330 -10.91 -17.39 -1.02
C ARG A 330 -10.49 -17.48 0.44
N ASN A 331 -11.15 -18.35 1.20
CA ASN A 331 -10.86 -18.53 2.62
C ASN A 331 -9.90 -19.70 2.88
N ASP A 332 -9.60 -20.51 1.86
CA ASP A 332 -8.71 -21.65 1.97
C ASP A 332 -7.24 -21.22 2.12
N PRO A 333 -6.53 -21.61 3.21
CA PRO A 333 -5.16 -21.14 3.48
C PRO A 333 -4.15 -21.60 2.43
N ASP A 334 -4.30 -22.83 1.91
CA ASP A 334 -3.34 -23.40 0.97
C ASP A 334 -3.47 -22.77 -0.42
N THR A 335 -4.71 -22.50 -0.84
CA THR A 335 -4.96 -21.76 -2.09
C THR A 335 -4.47 -20.32 -2.00
N LYS A 336 -4.60 -19.66 -0.85
CA LYS A 336 -4.00 -18.34 -0.63
C LYS A 336 -2.48 -18.37 -0.76
N THR A 337 -1.83 -19.41 -0.26
CA THR A 337 -0.38 -19.61 -0.41
C THR A 337 0.00 -19.76 -1.89
N THR A 338 -0.75 -20.54 -2.64
CA THR A 338 -0.52 -20.72 -4.08
C THR A 338 -0.67 -19.39 -4.84
N ILE A 339 -1.71 -18.60 -4.55
CA ILE A 339 -1.92 -17.27 -5.14
C ILE A 339 -0.73 -16.35 -4.82
N ALA A 340 -0.26 -16.33 -3.57
CA ALA A 340 0.88 -15.53 -3.16
C ALA A 340 2.16 -15.91 -3.93
N ASN A 341 2.45 -17.21 -4.05
CA ASN A 341 3.61 -17.71 -4.79
C ASN A 341 3.53 -17.38 -6.28
N ASP A 342 2.37 -17.48 -6.90
CA ASP A 342 2.15 -17.11 -8.30
C ASP A 342 2.50 -15.63 -8.55
N HIS A 343 2.09 -14.74 -7.65
CA HIS A 343 2.40 -13.31 -7.74
C HIS A 343 3.89 -13.02 -7.54
N ILE A 344 4.55 -13.68 -6.58
CA ILE A 344 6.00 -13.55 -6.35
C ILE A 344 6.79 -14.00 -7.57
N ASN A 345 6.43 -15.14 -8.16
CA ASN A 345 7.12 -15.67 -9.34
C ASN A 345 6.93 -14.76 -10.57
N SER A 346 5.74 -14.19 -10.74
CA SER A 346 5.49 -13.19 -11.79
C SER A 346 6.33 -11.94 -11.58
N ALA A 347 6.47 -11.48 -10.32
CA ALA A 347 7.28 -10.33 -9.97
C ALA A 347 8.78 -10.57 -10.19
N LYS A 348 9.29 -11.75 -9.82
CA LYS A 348 10.70 -12.14 -10.08
C LYS A 348 11.00 -12.08 -11.58
N TYR A 349 10.09 -12.52 -12.43
CA TYR A 349 10.27 -12.52 -13.88
C TYR A 349 10.26 -11.10 -14.48
N GLU A 350 9.37 -10.22 -14.04
CA GLU A 350 9.25 -8.84 -14.58
C GLU A 350 10.35 -7.89 -14.10
N PHE A 351 10.90 -8.11 -12.90
CA PHE A 351 11.96 -7.27 -12.31
C PHE A 351 13.36 -7.89 -12.34
N ALA A 352 13.55 -9.07 -12.95
CA ALA A 352 14.84 -9.61 -13.30
C ALA A 352 15.42 -8.81 -14.48
N ASN A 353 16.14 -7.72 -14.19
CA ASN A 353 16.73 -6.86 -15.22
C ASN A 353 18.12 -7.37 -15.60
N PRO A 354 18.37 -7.87 -16.84
CA PRO A 354 19.65 -8.44 -17.23
C PRO A 354 20.78 -7.39 -17.40
N GLU A 355 20.49 -6.09 -17.32
CA GLU A 355 21.47 -5.03 -17.54
C GLU A 355 22.14 -4.49 -16.26
N HIS A 356 21.68 -4.83 -15.06
CA HIS A 356 22.27 -4.33 -13.80
C HIS A 356 23.28 -5.29 -13.16
N ASP A 357 23.51 -6.48 -13.72
CA ASP A 357 24.34 -7.53 -13.10
C ASP A 357 25.77 -7.58 -13.65
N ARG A 358 26.27 -6.50 -14.26
CA ARG A 358 27.63 -6.46 -14.84
C ARG A 358 28.63 -5.65 -14.04
N THR A 359 28.62 -5.72 -12.74
CA THR A 359 29.80 -5.43 -11.91
C THR A 359 29.67 -6.17 -10.58
N GLN A 360 30.08 -7.43 -10.58
CA GLN A 360 30.38 -8.17 -9.35
C GLN A 360 31.76 -7.72 -8.88
N GLU A 361 31.82 -7.00 -7.76
CA GLU A 361 32.89 -7.13 -6.78
C GLU A 361 32.25 -7.60 -5.47
N GLU A 362 32.79 -8.72 -4.99
CA GLU A 362 32.30 -9.53 -3.89
C GLU A 362 32.17 -8.73 -2.59
N VAL A 363 30.96 -8.57 -2.10
CA VAL A 363 30.69 -8.43 -0.66
C VAL A 363 29.86 -9.64 -0.25
N VAL A 364 30.51 -10.54 0.49
CA VAL A 364 29.87 -11.70 1.10
C VAL A 364 28.88 -11.18 2.15
N GLU A 365 27.65 -10.90 1.78
CA GLU A 365 26.54 -10.81 2.71
C GLU A 365 25.96 -12.22 2.89
N LYS A 366 25.83 -12.62 4.13
CA LYS A 366 25.11 -13.85 4.51
C LYS A 366 23.74 -13.81 3.85
N GLU A 367 23.50 -14.73 2.94
CA GLU A 367 22.19 -15.08 2.43
C GLU A 367 21.31 -15.54 3.60
N VAL A 368 20.50 -14.64 4.11
CA VAL A 368 19.28 -15.01 4.83
C VAL A 368 18.30 -15.36 3.71
N ASP A 369 17.86 -16.60 3.69
CA ASP A 369 16.87 -17.09 2.71
C ASP A 369 15.57 -16.26 2.84
N PRO A 370 15.25 -15.38 1.89
CA PRO A 370 14.09 -14.48 2.00
C PRO A 370 12.76 -15.20 1.73
N GLU A 371 12.80 -16.48 1.34
CA GLU A 371 11.62 -17.16 0.81
C GLU A 371 10.66 -17.68 1.88
N ALA A 372 11.13 -17.97 3.10
CA ALA A 372 10.27 -18.57 4.13
C ALA A 372 9.44 -17.55 4.95
N GLU A 373 9.94 -16.33 5.17
CA GLU A 373 9.21 -15.30 5.94
C GLU A 373 8.24 -14.44 5.09
N SER A 374 8.38 -14.45 3.75
CA SER A 374 7.72 -13.47 2.89
C SER A 374 6.28 -13.82 2.49
N VAL A 375 5.83 -15.04 2.67
CA VAL A 375 4.54 -15.50 2.12
C VAL A 375 3.40 -15.46 3.14
N GLU A 376 3.71 -15.60 4.44
CA GLU A 376 2.68 -15.74 5.47
C GLU A 376 1.77 -14.51 5.56
N TRP A 377 2.33 -13.29 5.52
CA TRP A 377 1.54 -12.06 5.54
C TRP A 377 0.69 -11.85 4.29
N MET A 378 1.08 -12.43 3.14
CA MET A 378 0.31 -12.31 1.90
C MET A 378 -1.01 -13.08 1.96
N LYS A 379 -1.15 -14.06 2.86
CA LYS A 379 -2.40 -14.77 3.14
C LYS A 379 -3.47 -13.87 3.74
N GLU A 380 -3.07 -12.76 4.34
CA GLU A 380 -3.97 -11.77 4.92
C GLU A 380 -4.51 -10.79 3.87
N LEU A 381 -3.92 -10.76 2.66
CA LEU A 381 -4.39 -9.89 1.58
C LEU A 381 -5.77 -10.30 1.08
N GLU A 382 -6.65 -9.34 0.98
CA GLU A 382 -7.99 -9.49 0.42
C GLU A 382 -7.92 -9.67 -1.10
N VAL A 383 -8.65 -10.66 -1.62
CA VAL A 383 -8.77 -10.91 -3.06
C VAL A 383 -10.20 -10.73 -3.55
N ASP A 384 -10.36 -10.36 -4.81
CA ASP A 384 -11.65 -10.29 -5.48
C ASP A 384 -12.16 -11.69 -5.92
N THR A 385 -13.30 -11.74 -6.57
CA THR A 385 -13.88 -12.99 -7.09
C THR A 385 -13.06 -13.65 -8.20
N ARG A 386 -12.07 -12.98 -8.75
CA ARG A 386 -11.16 -13.48 -9.79
C ARG A 386 -9.81 -13.89 -9.22
N GLY A 387 -9.61 -13.76 -7.89
CA GLY A 387 -8.34 -14.05 -7.24
C GLY A 387 -7.29 -12.94 -7.38
N ALA A 388 -7.66 -11.76 -7.88
CA ALA A 388 -6.79 -10.59 -7.91
C ALA A 388 -6.84 -9.83 -6.58
N TYR A 389 -5.71 -9.29 -6.13
CA TYR A 389 -5.68 -8.50 -4.91
C TYR A 389 -6.53 -7.23 -5.04
N LEU A 390 -7.33 -6.96 -4.02
CA LEU A 390 -8.14 -5.75 -3.97
C LEU A 390 -7.27 -4.51 -3.79
N SER A 391 -7.57 -3.44 -4.53
CA SER A 391 -7.01 -2.10 -4.29
C SER A 391 -7.66 -1.50 -3.05
N SER A 392 -7.52 -2.16 -1.88
CA SER A 392 -8.02 -1.69 -0.58
C SER A 392 -6.90 -1.03 0.23
N ASP A 393 -7.28 -0.11 1.13
CA ASP A 393 -6.33 0.54 2.03
C ASP A 393 -5.70 -0.48 2.99
N ALA A 394 -6.45 -1.54 3.36
CA ALA A 394 -5.95 -2.65 4.17
C ALA A 394 -4.81 -3.39 3.46
N ASN A 395 -5.01 -3.79 2.20
CA ASN A 395 -3.98 -4.46 1.42
C ASN A 395 -2.73 -3.59 1.22
N LEU A 396 -2.91 -2.32 0.85
CA LEU A 396 -1.78 -1.41 0.67
C LEU A 396 -0.97 -1.23 1.96
N ASN A 397 -1.64 -1.07 3.11
CA ASN A 397 -0.97 -0.97 4.40
C ASN A 397 -0.18 -2.25 4.75
N LEU A 398 -0.74 -3.43 4.49
CA LEU A 398 -0.05 -4.71 4.70
C LEU A 398 1.18 -4.84 3.79
N ILE A 399 1.07 -4.46 2.51
CA ILE A 399 2.17 -4.51 1.56
C ILE A 399 3.31 -3.58 1.99
N PHE A 400 3.05 -2.31 2.31
CA PHE A 400 4.10 -1.38 2.75
C PHE A 400 4.77 -1.82 4.05
N ALA A 401 4.02 -2.45 4.97
CA ALA A 401 4.55 -2.91 6.24
C ALA A 401 5.40 -4.19 6.13
N ASN A 402 5.14 -5.05 5.14
CA ASN A 402 5.69 -6.41 5.12
C ASN A 402 6.52 -6.74 3.88
N ASP A 403 6.23 -6.14 2.70
CA ASP A 403 7.03 -6.39 1.51
C ASP A 403 8.49 -5.99 1.76
N PRO A 404 9.47 -6.91 1.65
CA PRO A 404 10.89 -6.61 1.91
C PRO A 404 11.45 -5.44 1.09
N ARG A 405 10.84 -5.14 -0.07
CA ARG A 405 11.24 -4.05 -0.97
C ARG A 405 10.68 -2.69 -0.57
N PHE A 406 9.82 -2.62 0.44
CA PHE A 406 9.24 -1.39 0.98
C PHE A 406 9.39 -1.26 2.49
N LYS A 407 9.44 -2.38 3.20
CA LYS A 407 9.46 -2.43 4.65
C LYS A 407 10.53 -1.52 5.25
N ARG A 408 10.09 -0.47 5.97
CA ARG A 408 10.94 0.52 6.64
C ARG A 408 11.86 1.33 5.71
N LEU A 409 11.69 1.27 4.40
CA LEU A 409 12.52 2.05 3.46
C LEU A 409 12.06 3.50 3.35
N PHE A 410 10.79 3.76 3.50
CA PHE A 410 10.19 5.08 3.41
C PHE A 410 10.06 5.70 4.81
N ARG A 411 10.78 6.81 5.06
CA ARG A 411 10.79 7.45 6.38
C ARG A 411 10.63 8.95 6.29
N GLN A 412 9.95 9.53 7.30
CA GLN A 412 9.81 10.96 7.51
C GLN A 412 10.98 11.49 8.33
N ASN A 413 11.65 12.53 7.86
CA ASN A 413 12.70 13.23 8.63
C ASN A 413 12.03 14.32 9.47
N ASP A 414 12.10 14.20 10.79
CA ASP A 414 11.51 15.15 11.75
C ASP A 414 12.29 16.48 11.84
N PHE A 415 13.51 16.49 11.31
CA PHE A 415 14.35 17.69 11.34
C PHE A 415 14.09 18.63 10.16
N ASP A 416 14.03 18.12 8.94
CA ASP A 416 13.82 18.93 7.72
C ASP A 416 12.42 18.82 7.11
N GLY A 417 11.56 17.97 7.69
CA GLY A 417 10.19 17.72 7.22
C GLY A 417 10.12 17.01 5.87
N LYS A 418 11.21 16.48 5.34
CA LYS A 418 11.25 15.81 4.04
C LYS A 418 11.13 14.29 4.18
N ARG A 419 10.67 13.67 3.10
CA ARG A 419 10.52 12.23 2.96
C ARG A 419 11.81 11.63 2.39
N TYR A 420 12.27 10.50 2.94
CA TYR A 420 13.53 9.86 2.60
C TYR A 420 13.35 8.39 2.24
N VAL A 421 14.28 7.88 1.42
CA VAL A 421 14.43 6.45 1.12
C VAL A 421 15.71 5.93 1.77
N PHE A 422 15.62 4.78 2.44
CA PHE A 422 16.68 4.17 3.26
C PHE A 422 17.25 2.86 2.70
N GLY A 423 17.19 2.62 1.42
CA GLY A 423 17.75 1.42 0.80
C GLY A 423 17.40 1.28 -0.65
N ASN A 424 17.87 0.22 -1.26
CA ASN A 424 17.66 -0.04 -2.68
C ASN A 424 16.18 -0.22 -3.00
N LEU A 425 15.74 0.44 -4.04
CA LEU A 425 14.41 0.28 -4.61
C LEU A 425 14.48 -0.61 -5.86
N PRO A 426 13.40 -1.31 -6.24
CA PRO A 426 13.40 -2.18 -7.42
C PRO A 426 13.83 -1.50 -8.73
N TRP A 427 13.70 -0.18 -8.83
CA TRP A 427 14.00 0.62 -10.02
C TRP A 427 15.26 1.48 -9.90
N ARG A 428 15.91 1.57 -8.72
CA ARG A 428 17.16 2.32 -8.57
C ARG A 428 17.92 1.95 -7.29
N ARG A 429 19.24 2.07 -7.37
CA ARG A 429 20.12 1.89 -6.23
C ARG A 429 20.14 3.15 -5.35
N VAL A 430 20.10 2.95 -4.03
CA VAL A 430 20.17 3.99 -3.00
C VAL A 430 21.26 3.61 -2.00
N VAL A 431 22.45 4.19 -2.15
CA VAL A 431 23.63 3.83 -1.34
C VAL A 431 23.58 4.42 0.07
N LYS A 432 22.97 5.60 0.21
CA LYS A 432 22.77 6.30 1.49
C LYS A 432 21.38 6.92 1.53
N PRO A 433 20.80 7.15 2.72
CA PRO A 433 19.52 7.83 2.82
C PRO A 433 19.48 9.13 2.03
N GLU A 434 18.48 9.27 1.15
CA GLU A 434 18.32 10.46 0.31
C GLU A 434 16.84 10.85 0.17
N PRO A 435 16.53 12.12 -0.12
CA PRO A 435 15.15 12.56 -0.33
C PRO A 435 14.46 11.78 -1.45
N VAL A 436 13.16 11.46 -1.24
CA VAL A 436 12.30 10.82 -2.24
C VAL A 436 12.23 11.69 -3.49
N LYS A 437 12.38 11.06 -4.65
CA LYS A 437 12.28 11.69 -5.97
C LYS A 437 10.92 11.41 -6.62
N ASN A 438 10.52 12.22 -7.59
CA ASN A 438 9.27 11.99 -8.34
C ASN A 438 9.24 10.60 -9.02
N VAL A 439 10.39 10.10 -9.46
CA VAL A 439 10.51 8.76 -10.05
C VAL A 439 10.15 7.66 -9.05
N ASP A 440 10.33 7.89 -7.75
CA ASP A 440 10.03 6.88 -6.73
C ASP A 440 8.52 6.65 -6.60
N TYR A 441 7.72 7.72 -6.65
CA TYR A 441 6.26 7.60 -6.69
C TYR A 441 5.78 6.82 -7.93
N SER A 442 6.40 7.08 -9.09
CA SER A 442 6.11 6.34 -10.31
C SER A 442 6.56 4.88 -10.22
N GLY A 443 7.72 4.64 -9.64
CA GLY A 443 8.28 3.30 -9.43
C GLY A 443 7.43 2.45 -8.50
N VAL A 444 6.95 3.02 -7.37
CA VAL A 444 6.03 2.35 -6.45
C VAL A 444 4.73 1.96 -7.16
N ARG A 445 4.12 2.88 -7.94
CA ARG A 445 2.91 2.58 -8.70
C ARG A 445 3.13 1.47 -9.72
N ASN A 446 4.23 1.52 -10.44
CA ASN A 446 4.58 0.48 -11.41
C ASN A 446 4.78 -0.87 -10.73
N TYR A 447 5.55 -0.90 -9.64
CA TYR A 447 5.80 -2.13 -8.88
C TYR A 447 4.49 -2.74 -8.34
N LEU A 448 3.64 -1.93 -7.69
CA LEU A 448 2.35 -2.41 -7.18
C LEU A 448 1.40 -2.86 -8.29
N GLY A 449 1.44 -2.20 -9.44
CA GLY A 449 0.69 -2.60 -10.63
C GLY A 449 1.14 -3.95 -11.19
N CYS A 450 2.44 -4.15 -11.36
CA CYS A 450 3.00 -5.39 -11.91
C CYS A 450 2.89 -6.58 -10.94
N VAL A 451 3.27 -6.38 -9.67
CA VAL A 451 3.35 -7.46 -8.67
C VAL A 451 2.00 -7.80 -8.07
N TYR A 452 1.21 -6.80 -7.72
CA TYR A 452 -0.04 -6.98 -6.98
C TYR A 452 -1.30 -6.67 -7.79
N GLY A 453 -1.16 -6.16 -9.02
CA GLY A 453 -2.28 -5.72 -9.84
C GLY A 453 -2.99 -4.47 -9.31
N ILE A 454 -2.39 -3.75 -8.36
CA ILE A 454 -2.96 -2.56 -7.72
C ILE A 454 -2.57 -1.30 -8.51
N THR A 455 -3.55 -0.63 -9.13
CA THR A 455 -3.33 0.50 -10.05
C THR A 455 -3.92 1.84 -9.59
N SER A 456 -4.63 1.87 -8.44
CA SER A 456 -5.26 3.10 -7.92
C SER A 456 -4.21 4.08 -7.38
N SER A 457 -3.80 5.06 -8.18
CA SER A 457 -2.75 6.03 -7.82
C SER A 457 -3.08 6.82 -6.54
N LEU A 458 -4.32 7.23 -6.35
CA LEU A 458 -4.74 7.99 -5.16
C LEU A 458 -4.54 7.18 -3.88
N LYS A 459 -5.00 5.93 -3.86
CA LYS A 459 -4.86 5.05 -2.69
C LYS A 459 -3.40 4.69 -2.42
N ILE A 460 -2.60 4.51 -3.46
CA ILE A 460 -1.16 4.27 -3.33
C ILE A 460 -0.47 5.48 -2.70
N ASP A 461 -0.79 6.69 -3.16
CA ASP A 461 -0.21 7.92 -2.63
C ASP A 461 -0.63 8.15 -1.16
N ASP A 462 -1.88 7.86 -0.80
CA ASP A 462 -2.38 7.92 0.58
C ASP A 462 -1.69 6.87 1.48
N ALA A 463 -1.52 5.64 1.01
CA ALA A 463 -0.83 4.59 1.75
C ALA A 463 0.66 4.91 1.95
N MET A 464 1.33 5.45 0.92
CA MET A 464 2.70 5.95 1.05
C MET A 464 2.80 7.08 2.09
N ALA A 465 1.84 8.01 2.09
CA ALA A 465 1.83 9.10 3.06
C ALA A 465 1.72 8.57 4.50
N LEU A 466 0.85 7.57 4.72
CA LEU A 466 0.72 6.90 6.02
C LEU A 466 1.97 6.10 6.40
N GLU A 467 2.66 5.50 5.43
CA GLU A 467 3.90 4.77 5.71
C GLU A 467 5.03 5.71 6.15
N PHE A 468 5.16 6.89 5.53
CA PHE A 468 6.08 7.93 6.00
C PHE A 468 5.76 8.37 7.42
N GLU A 469 4.47 8.58 7.73
CA GLU A 469 4.00 8.98 9.07
C GLU A 469 4.21 7.91 10.14
N ARG A 470 4.31 6.65 9.77
CA ARG A 470 4.62 5.55 10.70
C ARG A 470 6.10 5.40 10.99
N ASN A 471 6.96 5.84 10.09
CA ASN A 471 8.39 5.62 10.14
C ASN A 471 9.13 6.95 10.20
N HIS A 472 9.35 7.45 11.40
CA HIS A 472 10.08 8.68 11.65
C HIS A 472 11.55 8.42 11.92
N PHE A 473 12.39 9.40 11.62
CA PHE A 473 13.78 9.46 12.07
C PHE A 473 14.21 10.91 12.26
N HIS A 474 15.19 11.15 13.12
CA HIS A 474 15.76 12.46 13.36
C HIS A 474 17.28 12.39 13.31
N PRO A 475 17.91 12.80 12.21
CA PRO A 475 19.34 12.51 11.97
C PRO A 475 20.27 13.10 13.01
N ILE A 476 19.97 14.29 13.56
CA ILE A 476 20.81 14.91 14.59
C ILE A 476 20.56 14.27 15.96
N LEU A 477 19.30 13.95 16.28
CA LEU A 477 18.98 13.28 17.54
C LEU A 477 19.61 11.89 17.60
N ASP A 478 19.54 11.15 16.49
CA ASP A 478 20.18 9.83 16.37
C ASP A 478 21.71 9.97 16.52
N TYR A 479 22.33 10.91 15.80
CA TYR A 479 23.74 11.22 15.93
C TYR A 479 24.14 11.54 17.38
N LEU A 480 23.45 12.48 18.04
CA LEU A 480 23.77 12.90 19.40
C LEU A 480 23.59 11.79 20.44
N ASN A 481 22.62 10.88 20.24
CA ASN A 481 22.38 9.75 21.12
C ASN A 481 23.42 8.63 20.99
N ASP A 482 24.01 8.48 19.80
CA ASP A 482 25.03 7.47 19.53
C ASP A 482 26.41 7.86 20.10
N LEU A 483 26.63 9.16 20.40
CA LEU A 483 27.90 9.67 20.92
C LEU A 483 28.17 9.18 22.35
N LYS A 484 29.44 8.86 22.60
CA LYS A 484 29.95 8.50 23.94
C LYS A 484 31.14 9.40 24.28
N TRP A 485 30.98 10.17 25.35
CA TRP A 485 32.04 11.08 25.81
C TRP A 485 33.20 10.33 26.47
N ASP A 486 34.40 10.66 26.10
CA ASP A 486 35.64 10.08 26.65
C ASP A 486 36.07 10.63 28.02
N GLY A 487 35.34 11.62 28.55
CA GLY A 487 35.62 12.28 29.84
C GLY A 487 36.58 13.43 29.77
N ILE A 488 37.12 13.79 28.58
CA ILE A 488 38.04 14.91 28.42
C ILE A 488 37.29 16.19 28.07
N GLN A 489 37.46 17.22 28.89
CA GLN A 489 36.81 18.53 28.69
C GLN A 489 37.46 19.30 27.51
N ARG A 490 36.66 19.58 26.50
CA ARG A 490 37.05 20.33 25.29
C ARG A 490 36.20 21.58 25.05
N VAL A 491 34.93 21.54 25.45
CA VAL A 491 33.92 22.58 25.16
C VAL A 491 34.40 23.95 25.66
N ASP A 492 34.84 24.08 26.91
CA ASP A 492 35.23 25.35 27.51
C ASP A 492 36.51 25.98 26.88
N LYS A 493 37.33 25.16 26.27
CA LYS A 493 38.59 25.62 25.65
C LYS A 493 38.48 25.78 24.13
N LEU A 494 37.34 25.47 23.55
CA LEU A 494 37.16 25.37 22.11
C LEU A 494 37.49 26.70 21.37
N LEU A 495 36.99 27.85 21.86
CA LEU A 495 37.32 29.17 21.30
C LEU A 495 38.76 29.58 21.57
N ILE A 496 39.29 29.23 22.73
CA ILE A 496 40.67 29.55 23.14
C ILE A 496 41.65 28.76 22.26
N ASP A 497 41.45 27.47 22.14
CA ASP A 497 42.42 26.59 21.48
C ASP A 497 42.37 26.73 19.93
N TYR A 498 41.18 26.94 19.33
CA TYR A 498 41.03 26.98 17.86
C TYR A 498 40.88 28.40 17.28
N MET A 499 40.31 29.33 18.05
CA MET A 499 40.08 30.70 17.57
C MET A 499 41.05 31.73 18.21
N GLY A 500 41.86 31.32 19.19
CA GLY A 500 42.76 32.16 19.91
C GLY A 500 42.07 33.24 20.75
N ALA A 501 40.87 33.00 21.20
CA ALA A 501 40.15 33.91 22.07
C ALA A 501 40.81 33.99 23.44
N ASP A 502 40.54 35.09 24.15
CA ASP A 502 41.04 35.29 25.51
C ASP A 502 40.48 34.21 26.47
N ASP A 503 41.37 33.65 27.30
CA ASP A 503 41.03 32.64 28.29
C ASP A 503 40.41 33.29 29.53
N ASN A 504 39.11 33.53 29.46
CA ASN A 504 38.28 34.04 30.54
C ASN A 504 36.97 33.28 30.68
N ILE A 505 36.24 33.53 31.75
CA ILE A 505 34.96 32.86 32.05
C ILE A 505 33.90 33.10 30.98
N TYR A 506 33.93 34.28 30.33
CA TYR A 506 32.96 34.65 29.32
C TYR A 506 33.19 33.84 28.03
N SER A 507 34.43 33.78 27.51
CA SER A 507 34.77 33.03 26.30
C SER A 507 34.43 31.54 26.47
N ARG A 508 34.71 30.95 27.65
CA ARG A 508 34.39 29.59 27.98
C ARG A 508 32.88 29.34 28.03
N GLU A 509 32.13 30.20 28.74
CA GLU A 509 30.67 30.06 28.82
C GLU A 509 29.99 30.38 27.49
N ALA A 510 30.43 31.34 26.71
CA ALA A 510 29.82 31.71 25.44
C ALA A 510 29.71 30.50 24.51
N ILE A 511 30.79 29.75 24.29
CA ILE A 511 30.75 28.54 23.44
C ILE A 511 30.00 27.42 24.10
N ARG A 512 30.13 27.21 25.42
CA ARG A 512 29.39 26.20 26.17
C ARG A 512 27.90 26.41 25.99
N LYS A 513 27.37 27.63 26.19
CA LYS A 513 25.97 27.96 26.03
C LYS A 513 25.47 27.70 24.58
N MET A 514 26.31 28.05 23.59
CA MET A 514 25.97 27.81 22.19
C MET A 514 25.81 26.32 21.88
N LEU A 515 26.77 25.48 22.27
CA LEU A 515 26.71 24.05 22.00
C LEU A 515 25.60 23.35 22.81
N VAL A 516 25.47 23.67 24.10
CA VAL A 516 24.38 23.14 24.93
C VAL A 516 23.02 23.63 24.42
N GLY A 517 22.92 24.88 23.96
CA GLY A 517 21.72 25.44 23.34
C GLY A 517 21.37 24.73 22.03
N ALA A 518 22.36 24.38 21.23
CA ALA A 518 22.15 23.58 20.00
C ALA A 518 21.64 22.16 20.30
N VAL A 519 22.22 21.49 21.31
CA VAL A 519 21.72 20.19 21.82
C VAL A 519 20.30 20.34 22.36
N ALA A 520 20.04 21.37 23.18
CA ALA A 520 18.73 21.61 23.78
C ALA A 520 17.62 21.81 22.73
N ARG A 521 17.91 22.52 21.64
CA ARG A 521 17.00 22.77 20.52
C ARG A 521 16.62 21.48 19.77
N VAL A 522 17.51 20.51 19.74
CA VAL A 522 17.22 19.18 19.14
C VAL A 522 16.49 18.27 20.12
N MET A 523 16.95 18.21 21.38
CA MET A 523 16.35 17.35 22.41
C MET A 523 14.97 17.84 22.89
N ASN A 524 14.74 19.16 22.83
CA ASN A 524 13.48 19.81 23.20
C ASN A 524 13.15 20.92 22.18
N PRO A 525 12.63 20.56 20.99
CA PRO A 525 12.31 21.52 19.94
C PRO A 525 11.46 22.68 20.44
N GLY A 526 11.82 23.89 20.05
CA GLY A 526 11.13 25.11 20.48
C GLY A 526 11.57 25.67 21.85
N VAL A 527 12.51 25.03 22.54
CA VAL A 527 13.08 25.59 23.77
C VAL A 527 13.58 27.00 23.55
N LYS A 528 13.34 27.90 24.50
CA LYS A 528 13.77 29.29 24.41
C LYS A 528 15.28 29.40 24.45
N PHE A 529 15.85 29.82 23.34
CA PHE A 529 17.29 30.11 23.19
C PHE A 529 17.46 31.21 22.15
N ASP A 530 17.97 32.37 22.53
CA ASP A 530 18.10 33.55 21.68
C ASP A 530 19.53 34.18 21.73
N LEU A 531 20.52 33.42 22.19
CA LEU A 531 21.93 33.83 22.14
C LEU A 531 22.52 33.54 20.77
N VAL A 532 23.44 34.42 20.35
CA VAL A 532 24.19 34.31 19.10
C VAL A 532 25.67 34.58 19.41
N LEU A 533 26.54 33.63 19.16
CA LEU A 533 27.99 33.82 19.28
C LEU A 533 28.51 34.57 18.03
N MET A 534 29.11 35.72 18.24
CA MET A 534 29.68 36.55 17.16
C MET A 534 31.21 36.43 17.17
N LEU A 535 31.75 35.77 16.15
CA LEU A 535 33.20 35.67 15.96
C LEU A 535 33.71 36.92 15.19
N VAL A 536 34.44 37.76 15.88
CA VAL A 536 34.96 39.04 15.36
C VAL A 536 36.47 38.91 15.08
N GLY A 537 36.92 39.27 13.89
CA GLY A 537 38.36 39.20 13.58
C GLY A 537 38.66 39.18 12.10
N PRO A 538 39.93 39.12 11.71
CA PRO A 538 40.35 39.32 10.33
C PRO A 538 39.80 38.29 9.37
N GLN A 539 39.73 38.66 8.10
CA GLN A 539 39.32 37.75 7.03
C GLN A 539 40.32 36.58 6.91
N GLY A 540 39.82 35.38 6.63
CA GLY A 540 40.68 34.19 6.48
C GLY A 540 41.09 33.52 7.81
N SER A 541 40.60 34.00 8.97
CA SER A 541 40.92 33.44 10.30
C SER A 541 40.18 32.12 10.63
N GLY A 542 39.46 31.51 9.70
CA GLY A 542 38.81 30.23 9.89
C GLY A 542 37.44 30.26 10.59
N LYS A 543 36.85 31.45 10.85
CA LYS A 543 35.57 31.64 11.56
C LYS A 543 34.44 30.79 10.99
N SER A 544 34.14 30.95 9.69
CA SER A 544 33.06 30.18 9.02
C SER A 544 33.40 28.70 8.91
N THR A 545 34.69 28.34 8.74
CA THR A 545 35.14 26.95 8.73
C THR A 545 34.92 26.28 10.08
N PHE A 546 35.18 26.98 11.19
CA PHE A 546 34.92 26.51 12.53
C PHE A 546 33.43 26.13 12.74
N ILE A 547 32.53 27.06 12.39
CA ILE A 547 31.06 26.81 12.51
C ILE A 547 30.62 25.68 11.59
N LYS A 548 31.11 25.68 10.34
CA LYS A 548 30.78 24.66 9.33
C LYS A 548 31.18 23.26 9.78
N LYS A 549 32.39 23.09 10.30
CA LYS A 549 32.86 21.80 10.81
C LYS A 549 31.99 21.32 11.98
N LEU A 550 31.70 22.19 12.96
CA LEU A 550 30.80 21.86 14.07
C LEU A 550 29.39 21.47 13.59
N GLY A 551 28.84 22.16 12.60
CA GLY A 551 27.53 21.91 12.06
C GLY A 551 27.43 20.68 11.13
N LYS A 552 28.60 20.14 10.71
CA LYS A 552 28.68 19.00 9.78
C LYS A 552 27.80 19.24 8.53
N SER A 553 27.00 18.24 8.11
CA SER A 553 26.05 18.33 7.00
C SER A 553 24.83 19.19 7.29
N TRP A 554 24.62 19.61 8.53
CA TRP A 554 23.49 20.43 8.98
C TRP A 554 23.87 21.90 9.21
N PHE A 555 25.00 22.35 8.67
CA PHE A 555 25.41 23.73 8.63
C PHE A 555 24.76 24.47 7.45
N SER A 556 24.42 25.74 7.67
CA SER A 556 23.98 26.66 6.60
C SER A 556 24.60 28.01 6.72
N ASP A 557 25.17 28.51 5.62
CA ASP A 557 25.68 29.88 5.41
C ASP A 557 24.79 30.70 4.45
N THR A 558 23.65 30.16 4.06
CA THR A 558 22.75 30.74 3.05
C THR A 558 21.64 31.62 3.63
N PHE A 559 21.85 32.16 4.82
CA PHE A 559 20.85 32.99 5.50
C PHE A 559 20.83 34.41 4.93
N LEU A 560 19.92 34.67 3.98
CA LEU A 560 19.87 35.93 3.21
C LEU A 560 18.79 36.89 3.66
N THR A 561 17.71 36.42 4.29
CA THR A 561 16.57 37.24 4.68
C THR A 561 15.95 36.78 6.02
N VAL A 562 15.40 37.74 6.76
CA VAL A 562 14.66 37.51 8.02
C VAL A 562 13.15 37.72 7.86
N GLN A 563 12.67 38.02 6.65
CA GLN A 563 11.29 38.36 6.38
C GLN A 563 10.66 37.40 5.38
N GLY A 564 9.34 37.17 5.53
CA GLY A 564 8.55 36.37 4.61
C GLY A 564 8.73 34.85 4.81
N LYS A 565 8.13 34.10 3.90
CA LYS A 565 8.15 32.64 3.88
C LYS A 565 9.56 32.09 3.58
N GLU A 566 10.29 32.77 2.71
CA GLU A 566 11.65 32.35 2.31
C GLU A 566 12.61 32.29 3.51
N ALA A 567 12.49 33.23 4.46
CA ALA A 567 13.27 33.20 5.69
C ALA A 567 13.03 31.93 6.52
N LEU A 568 11.81 31.42 6.52
CA LEU A 568 11.43 30.22 7.25
C LEU A 568 11.87 28.95 6.53
N GLU A 569 11.82 28.94 5.21
CA GLU A 569 12.31 27.81 4.39
C GLU A 569 13.84 27.67 4.47
N GLN A 570 14.58 28.78 4.58
CA GLN A 570 16.07 28.76 4.68
C GLN A 570 16.58 28.11 5.97
N ILE A 571 15.85 28.17 7.06
CA ILE A 571 16.27 27.56 8.33
C ILE A 571 15.86 26.10 8.48
N GLN A 572 15.02 25.59 7.59
CA GLN A 572 14.61 24.19 7.63
C GLN A 572 15.73 23.26 7.18
N GLY A 573 16.01 22.24 7.97
CA GLY A 573 17.11 21.31 7.71
C GLY A 573 18.49 21.87 8.04
N ALA A 574 18.57 23.02 8.72
CA ALA A 574 19.82 23.60 9.23
C ALA A 574 19.85 23.59 10.76
N TRP A 575 20.93 23.13 11.35
CA TRP A 575 21.15 23.08 12.80
C TRP A 575 21.96 24.27 13.29
N LEU A 576 23.15 24.49 12.69
CA LEU A 576 23.98 25.66 12.93
C LEU A 576 23.86 26.57 11.72
N ILE A 577 23.40 27.80 11.95
CA ILE A 577 23.18 28.79 10.90
C ILE A 577 24.17 29.95 11.11
N GLU A 578 24.96 30.26 10.09
CA GLU A 578 25.85 31.41 10.10
C GLU A 578 25.12 32.63 9.53
N ILE A 579 25.14 33.72 10.30
CA ILE A 579 24.75 35.05 9.85
C ILE A 579 26.06 35.82 9.55
N ALA A 580 26.40 35.91 8.28
CA ALA A 580 27.55 36.62 7.83
C ALA A 580 27.25 38.14 7.71
N GLU A 581 28.28 38.99 7.97
CA GLU A 581 28.27 40.44 7.67
C GLU A 581 27.09 41.24 8.28
N LEU A 582 26.78 41.05 9.58
CA LEU A 582 25.82 41.89 10.29
C LEU A 582 26.07 43.39 10.19
N SER A 583 27.33 43.81 9.97
CA SER A 583 27.78 45.20 9.77
C SER A 583 27.17 45.87 8.54
N GLY A 584 26.74 45.10 7.52
CA GLY A 584 26.03 45.59 6.33
C GLY A 584 24.58 45.96 6.54
N LEU A 585 23.93 45.51 7.63
CA LEU A 585 22.51 45.67 7.88
C LEU A 585 22.16 47.05 8.44
N ARG A 586 21.06 47.65 7.99
CA ARG A 586 20.51 48.88 8.58
C ARG A 586 19.92 48.59 9.98
N LYS A 587 19.82 49.62 10.83
CA LYS A 587 19.29 49.52 12.18
C LYS A 587 17.92 48.79 12.24
N ALA A 588 17.01 49.07 11.35
CA ALA A 588 15.69 48.43 11.26
C ALA A 588 15.79 46.96 10.89
N GLU A 589 16.79 46.56 10.11
CA GLU A 589 17.03 45.16 9.71
C GLU A 589 17.60 44.38 10.90
N VAL A 590 18.50 45.01 11.70
CA VAL A 590 19.04 44.42 12.95
C VAL A 590 17.93 44.13 13.96
N GLU A 591 16.95 45.02 14.13
CA GLU A 591 15.79 44.75 14.97
C GLU A 591 14.97 43.57 14.45
N SER A 592 14.77 43.44 13.13
CA SER A 592 14.12 42.31 12.50
C SER A 592 14.87 40.99 12.76
N VAL A 593 16.22 41.01 12.67
CA VAL A 593 17.10 39.87 13.01
C VAL A 593 16.93 39.49 14.48
N LYS A 594 16.96 40.44 15.42
CA LYS A 594 16.76 40.21 16.85
C LYS A 594 15.40 39.56 17.12
N HIS A 595 14.35 40.05 16.46
CA HIS A 595 13.01 39.45 16.58
C HIS A 595 12.99 38.04 15.99
N PHE A 596 13.55 37.83 14.82
CA PHE A 596 13.62 36.52 14.16
C PHE A 596 14.33 35.47 15.03
N ILE A 597 15.52 35.79 15.55
CA ILE A 597 16.30 34.89 16.41
C ILE A 597 15.54 34.49 17.68
N SER A 598 14.74 35.42 18.22
CA SER A 598 14.03 35.20 19.49
C SER A 598 12.82 34.29 19.41
N LYS A 599 12.40 33.88 18.22
CA LYS A 599 11.25 32.97 18.06
C LYS A 599 11.59 31.57 18.56
N SER A 600 10.62 30.90 19.13
CA SER A 600 10.69 29.49 19.53
C SER A 600 10.07 28.54 18.51
N GLU A 601 9.16 29.05 17.70
CA GLU A 601 8.44 28.31 16.68
C GLU A 601 8.17 29.19 15.47
N ASP A 602 7.97 28.56 14.32
CA ASP A 602 7.58 29.20 13.08
C ASP A 602 6.32 28.55 12.55
N SER A 603 5.38 29.37 12.05
CA SER A 603 4.13 28.88 11.46
C SER A 603 4.08 29.32 9.99
N PHE A 604 4.04 28.36 9.07
CA PHE A 604 3.86 28.62 7.65
C PHE A 604 3.24 27.42 6.94
N ARG A 605 2.78 27.63 5.72
CA ARG A 605 2.25 26.58 4.87
C ARG A 605 3.33 26.14 3.86
N PRO A 606 3.88 24.92 3.96
CA PRO A 606 4.78 24.38 2.96
C PRO A 606 4.20 24.43 1.54
N ALA A 607 5.05 24.38 0.54
CA ALA A 607 4.60 24.28 -0.84
C ALA A 607 3.76 23.00 -1.01
N TYR A 608 2.57 23.12 -1.63
CA TYR A 608 1.60 22.05 -1.84
C TYR A 608 0.87 21.51 -0.59
N ALA A 609 1.17 21.97 0.62
CA ALA A 609 0.40 21.60 1.81
C ALA A 609 -0.98 22.25 1.81
N ARG A 610 -1.97 21.57 2.38
CA ARG A 610 -3.36 22.06 2.50
C ARG A 610 -3.55 23.02 3.67
N THR A 611 -2.76 22.84 4.73
CA THR A 611 -2.85 23.57 5.99
C THR A 611 -1.52 24.21 6.37
N SER A 612 -1.56 25.25 7.23
CA SER A 612 -0.36 25.78 7.91
C SER A 612 0.01 24.85 9.04
N GLU A 613 1.30 24.64 9.23
CA GLU A 613 1.87 23.80 10.26
C GLU A 613 2.79 24.62 11.16
N ILE A 614 2.95 24.18 12.40
CA ILE A 614 3.86 24.79 13.37
C ILE A 614 5.13 23.97 13.42
N TYR A 615 6.27 24.66 13.20
CA TYR A 615 7.60 24.07 13.23
C TYR A 615 8.35 24.62 14.45
N PRO A 616 8.48 23.86 15.54
CA PRO A 616 9.31 24.23 16.67
C PRO A 616 10.77 24.35 16.22
N ARG A 617 11.44 25.43 16.61
CA ARG A 617 12.82 25.69 16.16
C ARG A 617 13.81 24.70 16.74
N GLN A 618 14.65 24.18 15.87
CA GLN A 618 15.72 23.24 16.21
C GLN A 618 17.12 23.79 15.87
N CYS A 619 17.19 25.00 15.33
CA CYS A 619 18.44 25.65 14.95
C CYS A 619 18.93 26.65 16.00
N VAL A 620 20.25 26.94 15.94
CA VAL A 620 20.92 28.04 16.64
C VAL A 620 21.69 28.89 15.65
N PHE A 621 21.94 30.15 16.01
CA PHE A 621 22.55 31.11 15.14
C PHE A 621 23.96 31.49 15.62
N PHE A 622 24.91 31.47 14.74
CA PHE A 622 26.25 32.02 14.90
C PHE A 622 26.43 33.24 13.99
N GLY A 623 27.30 34.14 14.33
CA GLY A 623 27.64 35.26 13.46
C GLY A 623 29.13 35.37 13.23
N THR A 624 29.49 35.89 12.07
CA THR A 624 30.86 36.21 11.72
C THR A 624 30.96 37.63 11.19
N THR A 625 31.98 38.38 11.59
CA THR A 625 32.23 39.70 11.06
C THR A 625 33.73 40.03 11.08
N ASN A 626 34.17 40.91 10.17
CA ASN A 626 35.51 41.48 10.17
C ASN A 626 35.52 42.88 10.78
N ASP A 627 34.31 43.43 11.06
CA ASP A 627 34.15 44.77 11.61
C ASP A 627 34.07 44.69 13.14
N SER A 628 34.97 45.44 13.81
CA SER A 628 34.99 45.47 15.27
C SER A 628 33.82 46.27 15.86
N GLU A 629 33.23 47.22 15.12
CA GLU A 629 32.11 48.06 15.57
C GLU A 629 30.80 47.71 14.85
N PHE A 630 30.37 46.46 14.93
CA PHE A 630 29.18 45.94 14.20
C PHE A 630 27.85 46.12 14.92
N LEU A 631 27.83 46.43 16.22
CA LEU A 631 26.60 46.57 17.00
C LEU A 631 26.09 48.04 16.91
N ARG A 632 25.17 48.29 15.97
CA ARG A 632 24.61 49.62 15.68
C ARG A 632 23.45 50.07 16.57
N ASP A 633 22.85 49.16 17.35
CA ASP A 633 21.76 49.48 18.22
C ASP A 633 22.11 49.22 19.68
N PRO A 634 22.14 50.24 20.54
CA PRO A 634 22.51 50.09 21.94
C PRO A 634 21.47 49.30 22.75
N THR A 635 20.27 49.04 22.16
CA THR A 635 19.22 48.33 22.83
C THR A 635 19.13 46.85 22.39
N GLY A 636 19.02 45.90 23.32
CA GLY A 636 18.83 44.51 23.02
C GLY A 636 20.06 43.72 22.55
N ASN A 637 21.26 44.29 22.69
CA ASN A 637 22.53 43.63 22.33
C ASN A 637 22.85 42.41 23.20
N ARG A 638 22.15 42.19 24.29
CA ARG A 638 22.34 41.04 25.19
C ARG A 638 22.27 39.67 24.50
N ARG A 639 21.73 39.62 23.26
CA ARG A 639 21.64 38.38 22.48
C ARG A 639 22.94 38.04 21.80
N PHE A 640 23.71 39.08 21.43
CA PHE A 640 24.95 38.90 20.74
C PHE A 640 26.10 38.76 21.74
N MET A 641 26.86 37.71 21.58
CA MET A 641 28.06 37.43 22.37
C MET A 641 29.31 37.62 21.51
N PRO A 642 29.88 38.87 21.40
CA PRO A 642 31.09 39.11 20.65
C PRO A 642 32.27 38.38 21.28
N VAL A 643 33.05 37.69 20.49
CA VAL A 643 34.34 37.11 20.89
C VAL A 643 35.37 37.40 19.82
N ASP A 644 36.47 38.04 20.22
CA ASP A 644 37.57 38.35 19.32
C ASP A 644 38.36 37.10 18.94
N VAL A 645 38.61 36.96 17.65
CA VAL A 645 39.37 35.85 17.05
C VAL A 645 40.76 36.37 16.73
N VAL A 646 41.77 35.82 17.41
CA VAL A 646 43.18 36.18 17.25
C VAL A 646 43.96 34.96 16.79
N PRO A 647 44.08 34.73 15.47
CA PRO A 647 44.64 33.47 14.94
C PRO A 647 46.03 33.11 15.47
N ASN A 648 46.84 34.14 15.76
CA ASN A 648 48.20 33.92 16.29
C ASN A 648 48.23 33.37 17.73
N ASN A 649 47.13 33.45 18.45
CA ASN A 649 46.98 32.89 19.81
C ASN A 649 46.38 31.51 19.81
N ALA A 650 45.89 31.02 18.67
CA ALA A 650 45.30 29.68 18.55
C ALA A 650 46.38 28.60 18.78
N LYS A 651 46.05 27.57 19.56
CA LYS A 651 46.95 26.47 19.89
C LYS A 651 46.78 25.28 18.95
N LYS A 652 45.65 25.20 18.28
CA LYS A 652 45.28 24.12 17.37
C LYS A 652 44.83 24.71 16.03
N ASP A 653 45.00 23.90 14.98
CA ASP A 653 44.60 24.27 13.64
C ASP A 653 43.15 23.86 13.37
N VAL A 654 42.28 24.89 13.14
CA VAL A 654 40.87 24.65 12.81
C VAL A 654 40.68 23.83 11.52
N PHE A 655 41.61 23.95 10.58
CA PHE A 655 41.49 23.24 9.29
C PHE A 655 41.91 21.79 9.39
N MET A 656 42.87 21.44 10.23
CA MET A 656 43.48 20.10 10.28
C MET A 656 43.06 19.25 11.46
N GLU A 657 42.79 19.84 12.64
CA GLU A 657 42.62 19.07 13.88
C GLU A 657 41.16 19.00 14.40
N LEU A 658 40.31 19.95 14.02
CA LEU A 658 38.99 20.07 14.60
C LEU A 658 38.08 18.85 14.26
N ASP A 659 38.21 18.28 13.06
CA ASP A 659 37.39 17.16 12.61
C ASP A 659 37.52 15.93 13.52
N ASP A 660 38.70 15.67 14.05
CA ASP A 660 39.01 14.55 14.93
C ASP A 660 38.34 14.67 16.33
N GLU A 661 38.02 15.91 16.74
CA GLU A 661 37.47 16.20 18.07
C GLU A 661 35.96 16.50 18.08
N ILE A 662 35.34 16.74 16.92
CA ILE A 662 33.93 17.19 16.83
C ILE A 662 32.97 16.25 17.55
N ASP A 663 33.11 14.93 17.37
CA ASP A 663 32.20 13.96 17.99
C ASP A 663 32.33 13.97 19.52
N GLN A 664 33.55 14.19 20.03
CA GLN A 664 33.76 14.28 21.48
C GLN A 664 33.31 15.64 22.05
N ILE A 665 33.40 16.72 21.28
CA ILE A 665 32.86 18.04 21.66
C ILE A 665 31.36 17.96 21.79
N TRP A 666 30.66 17.34 20.83
CA TRP A 666 29.24 17.15 20.90
C TRP A 666 28.81 16.13 22.00
N ALA A 667 29.59 15.08 22.22
CA ALA A 667 29.37 14.16 23.31
C ALA A 667 29.43 14.83 24.69
N GLU A 668 30.43 15.74 24.90
CA GLU A 668 30.54 16.56 26.10
C GLU A 668 29.35 17.53 26.23
N ALA A 669 28.94 18.19 25.14
CA ALA A 669 27.79 19.09 25.14
C ALA A 669 26.45 18.35 25.51
N VAL A 670 26.28 17.11 25.08
CA VAL A 670 25.15 16.24 25.45
C VAL A 670 25.17 15.93 26.96
N VAL A 671 26.35 15.64 27.52
CA VAL A 671 26.50 15.38 28.97
C VAL A 671 26.19 16.65 29.78
N LEU A 672 26.69 17.81 29.35
CA LEU A 672 26.37 19.10 29.95
C LEU A 672 24.86 19.39 29.91
N TYR A 673 24.21 19.17 28.78
CA TYR A 673 22.75 19.31 28.67
C TYR A 673 22.00 18.39 29.64
N LYS A 674 22.36 17.08 29.68
CA LYS A 674 21.79 16.11 30.60
C LYS A 674 22.02 16.47 32.06
N SER A 675 23.13 17.15 32.38
CA SER A 675 23.44 17.69 33.71
C SER A 675 22.69 18.99 34.04
N LYS A 676 21.74 19.39 33.18
CA LYS A 676 20.89 20.60 33.34
C LYS A 676 21.70 21.92 33.34
N GLU A 677 22.73 22.00 32.52
CA GLU A 677 23.44 23.24 32.28
C GLU A 677 22.48 24.35 31.81
N LYS A 678 22.63 25.53 32.42
CA LYS A 678 21.74 26.67 32.15
C LYS A 678 22.01 27.24 30.74
N LEU A 679 20.95 27.65 30.03
CA LEU A 679 21.03 28.20 28.66
C LEU A 679 21.25 29.72 28.64
N TYR A 680 21.79 30.32 29.71
CA TYR A 680 22.12 31.73 29.83
C TYR A 680 23.45 31.89 30.61
N LEU A 681 24.14 33.02 30.38
CA LEU A 681 25.41 33.31 31.01
C LEU A 681 25.29 33.45 32.53
N SER A 682 26.33 33.11 33.26
CA SER A 682 26.46 33.45 34.69
C SER A 682 26.53 34.94 34.89
N HIS A 683 26.28 35.42 36.10
CA HIS A 683 26.34 36.84 36.40
C HIS A 683 27.76 37.47 36.17
N GLU A 684 28.80 36.68 36.40
CA GLU A 684 30.19 37.09 36.17
C GLU A 684 30.49 37.17 34.66
N ALA A 685 30.08 36.16 33.90
CA ALA A 685 30.24 36.17 32.44
C ALA A 685 29.40 37.29 31.79
N GLU A 686 28.19 37.58 32.35
CA GLU A 686 27.33 38.65 31.85
C GLU A 686 27.94 40.06 32.04
N LYS A 687 28.71 40.28 33.07
CA LYS A 687 29.47 41.56 33.25
C LYS A 687 30.53 41.75 32.15
N ILE A 688 31.29 40.70 31.88
CA ILE A 688 32.29 40.73 30.81
C ILE A 688 31.58 40.88 29.45
N ALA A 689 30.50 40.14 29.20
CA ALA A 689 29.71 40.26 27.97
C ALA A 689 29.24 41.69 27.70
N LYS A 690 28.81 42.42 28.73
CA LYS A 690 28.42 43.85 28.58
C LYS A 690 29.57 44.74 28.18
N ASN A 691 30.77 44.51 28.70
CA ASN A 691 31.95 45.25 28.30
C ASN A 691 32.32 44.95 26.83
N GLU A 692 32.32 43.67 26.46
CA GLU A 692 32.56 43.26 25.08
C GLU A 692 31.51 43.83 24.10
N GLN A 693 30.22 43.80 24.48
CA GLN A 693 29.17 44.42 23.68
C GLN A 693 29.34 45.93 23.54
N SER A 694 29.88 46.61 24.58
CA SER A 694 30.16 48.06 24.53
C SER A 694 31.37 48.38 23.64
N SER A 695 32.43 47.58 23.69
CA SER A 695 33.62 47.76 22.84
C SER A 695 33.32 47.51 21.35
N HIS A 696 32.35 46.64 21.05
CA HIS A 696 31.92 46.35 19.70
C HIS A 696 30.72 47.19 19.21
N SER A 697 30.27 48.17 20.02
CA SER A 697 29.19 49.07 19.62
C SER A 697 29.77 50.22 18.77
N GLU A 698 29.09 50.52 17.66
CA GLU A 698 29.44 51.65 16.80
C GLU A 698 29.50 52.94 17.64
N SER A 699 30.66 53.58 17.68
CA SER A 699 30.84 54.86 18.34
C SER A 699 30.18 55.95 17.49
N ASP A 700 29.18 56.64 18.07
CA ASP A 700 28.60 57.82 17.39
C ASP A 700 29.62 58.96 17.44
N GLU A 701 30.19 59.30 16.27
CA GLU A 701 31.15 60.37 16.15
C GLU A 701 30.69 61.68 16.81
N ARG A 702 29.36 61.89 16.87
CA ARG A 702 28.74 63.04 17.54
C ARG A 702 28.96 63.02 19.05
N LYS A 703 29.27 61.86 19.66
CA LYS A 703 29.43 61.71 21.10
C LYS A 703 30.59 62.54 21.60
N GLY A 704 31.78 62.44 20.97
CA GLY A 704 32.92 63.20 21.32
C GLY A 704 32.71 64.74 21.12
N ILE A 705 32.00 65.12 20.07
CA ILE A 705 31.65 66.53 19.80
C ILE A 705 30.69 67.05 20.87
N ILE A 706 29.71 66.24 21.28
CA ILE A 706 28.72 66.61 22.32
C ILE A 706 29.44 66.66 23.69
N GLU A 707 30.36 65.74 24.01
CA GLU A 707 31.15 65.75 25.25
C GLU A 707 31.99 67.03 25.34
N ALA A 708 32.71 67.36 24.29
CA ALA A 708 33.50 68.62 24.26
C ALA A 708 32.58 69.84 24.42
N TYR A 709 31.41 69.87 23.83
CA TYR A 709 30.44 70.96 24.00
C TYR A 709 29.92 71.04 25.44
N LEU A 710 29.66 69.89 26.07
CA LEU A 710 29.17 69.85 27.43
C LEU A 710 30.17 70.22 28.50
N GLU A 711 31.43 70.00 28.26
CA GLU A 711 32.59 70.39 29.09
C GLU A 711 32.96 71.90 29.00
N ARG A 712 32.46 72.51 27.89
CA ARG A 712 32.87 73.96 27.66
C ARG A 712 32.16 74.86 28.67
N GLN A 713 32.91 75.70 29.34
CA GLN A 713 32.37 76.67 30.29
C GLN A 713 31.65 77.80 29.54
N LEU A 714 30.51 78.23 30.13
CA LEU A 714 29.66 79.29 29.58
C LEU A 714 30.04 80.63 30.13
N PRO A 715 29.88 81.73 29.32
CA PRO A 715 30.06 83.13 29.79
C PRO A 715 28.81 83.51 30.63
N ASP A 716 28.99 84.46 31.57
CA ASP A 716 27.93 84.88 32.49
C ASP A 716 26.63 85.41 31.81
N ASN A 717 26.78 85.91 30.59
CA ASN A 717 25.65 86.42 29.80
C ASN A 717 25.00 85.37 28.82
N TRP A 718 25.33 84.08 28.98
CA TRP A 718 24.85 82.99 28.09
C TRP A 718 23.31 82.97 27.82
N ASP A 719 22.55 83.20 28.84
CA ASP A 719 21.08 83.19 28.74
C ASP A 719 20.48 84.34 27.95
N SER A 720 21.29 85.48 27.80
CA SER A 720 20.89 86.67 27.05
C SER A 720 21.34 86.67 25.58
N MET A 721 22.18 85.68 25.21
CA MET A 721 22.71 85.47 23.82
C MET A 721 21.66 84.85 22.92
N ASP A 722 21.61 85.39 21.66
CA ASP A 722 20.90 84.74 20.58
C ASP A 722 21.67 83.52 20.03
N LEU A 723 20.99 82.71 19.19
CA LEU A 723 21.62 81.49 18.59
C LEU A 723 22.91 81.79 17.82
N TYR A 724 22.97 82.90 17.09
CA TYR A 724 24.18 83.31 16.32
C TYR A 724 25.34 83.58 17.24
N GLN A 725 25.14 84.42 18.23
CA GLN A 725 26.10 84.75 19.27
C GLN A 725 26.59 83.52 20.04
N ARG A 726 25.74 82.56 20.34
CA ARG A 726 26.16 81.32 20.99
C ARG A 726 27.00 80.47 20.10
N ARG A 727 26.62 80.31 18.81
CA ARG A 727 27.45 79.58 17.84
C ARG A 727 28.82 80.26 17.62
N ASP A 728 28.87 81.56 17.50
CA ASP A 728 30.10 82.32 17.34
C ASP A 728 31.04 82.16 18.52
N PHE A 729 30.52 82.25 19.74
CA PHE A 729 31.26 81.92 21.00
C PHE A 729 31.85 80.52 20.98
N LEU A 730 31.06 79.51 20.45
CA LEU A 730 31.48 78.12 20.43
C LEU A 730 32.54 77.80 19.38
N VAL A 731 32.63 78.58 18.27
CA VAL A 731 33.55 78.34 17.17
C VAL A 731 34.85 79.11 17.36
N ASP A 732 34.80 80.28 18.00
CA ASP A 732 35.98 81.10 18.16
C ASP A 732 36.93 80.70 19.28
N GLU A 733 38.07 80.14 19.00
CA GLU A 733 39.11 79.74 19.97
C GLU A 733 39.72 80.87 20.67
N LEU A 734 39.65 82.15 20.11
CA LEU A 734 40.20 83.35 20.71
C LEU A 734 39.26 84.04 21.70
N ASN A 735 38.00 83.62 21.80
CA ASN A 735 37.08 84.16 22.80
C ASN A 735 37.54 83.79 24.22
N PRO A 736 37.35 84.71 25.22
CA PRO A 736 37.68 84.41 26.59
C PRO A 736 36.95 83.16 27.05
N LYS A 737 37.61 82.23 27.75
CA LYS A 737 37.01 81.04 28.33
C LYS A 737 35.86 81.47 29.21
N GLY A 738 34.68 80.87 29.10
CA GLY A 738 33.60 81.10 30.03
C GLY A 738 34.02 80.78 31.46
N THR A 739 33.21 81.27 32.44
CA THR A 739 33.51 81.11 33.85
C THR A 739 32.62 80.18 34.56
N THR A 740 31.46 79.89 33.95
CA THR A 740 30.39 79.07 34.57
C THR A 740 30.36 77.70 33.92
N PRO A 741 30.53 76.59 34.70
CA PRO A 741 30.32 75.23 34.19
C PRO A 741 28.89 74.98 33.78
N ARG A 742 28.65 74.20 32.74
CA ARG A 742 27.35 73.88 32.30
C ARG A 742 26.76 72.85 33.28
N ASP A 743 25.68 73.20 33.93
CA ASP A 743 24.95 72.35 34.94
C ASP A 743 23.69 71.65 34.40
N HIS A 744 23.16 72.11 33.28
CA HIS A 744 22.01 71.54 32.57
C HIS A 744 22.11 71.77 31.07
N VAL A 745 21.40 70.89 30.32
CA VAL A 745 21.31 70.93 28.88
C VAL A 745 20.00 70.37 28.37
N CYS A 746 19.52 70.91 27.25
CA CYS A 746 18.40 70.31 26.50
C CYS A 746 18.82 69.82 25.10
N VAL A 747 18.03 68.92 24.55
CA VAL A 747 18.34 68.38 23.21
C VAL A 747 18.37 69.45 22.12
N ALA A 748 17.54 70.49 22.25
CA ALA A 748 17.47 71.57 21.31
C ALA A 748 18.76 72.42 21.32
N GLU A 749 19.41 72.58 22.45
CA GLU A 749 20.77 73.26 22.55
C GLU A 749 21.80 72.44 21.81
N ILE A 750 21.88 71.12 22.06
CA ILE A 750 22.89 70.29 21.39
C ILE A 750 22.63 70.31 19.88
N TRP A 751 21.35 70.16 19.44
CA TRP A 751 21.01 70.17 18.02
C TRP A 751 21.37 71.45 17.33
N CYS A 752 21.02 72.57 17.91
CA CYS A 752 21.20 73.92 17.31
C CYS A 752 22.56 74.49 17.51
N GLU A 753 23.13 74.39 18.70
CA GLU A 753 24.40 75.04 19.08
C GLU A 753 25.60 74.16 18.80
N CYS A 754 25.59 72.90 19.27
CA CYS A 754 26.69 71.97 19.13
C CYS A 754 26.83 71.43 17.71
N LEU A 755 25.74 70.95 17.18
CA LEU A 755 25.70 70.28 15.86
C LEU A 755 25.44 71.27 14.69
N GLY A 756 25.17 72.56 14.99
CA GLY A 756 25.03 73.64 14.00
C GLY A 756 23.76 73.45 13.11
N ARG A 757 22.80 72.67 13.50
CA ARG A 757 21.60 72.34 12.68
C ARG A 757 20.47 73.32 12.96
N ASN A 758 19.49 73.43 11.99
CA ASN A 758 18.31 74.26 12.18
C ASN A 758 17.25 73.53 13.05
N ARG A 759 16.57 74.31 13.88
CA ARG A 759 15.52 73.78 14.79
C ARG A 759 14.38 73.09 14.00
N GLU A 760 14.06 73.60 12.82
CA GLU A 760 13.01 73.06 11.97
C GLU A 760 13.31 71.65 11.43
N ASP A 761 14.56 71.29 11.33
CA ASP A 761 15.04 69.98 10.87
C ASP A 761 15.07 68.95 11.99
N MET A 762 14.70 69.32 13.24
CA MET A 762 14.70 68.43 14.39
C MET A 762 13.39 67.66 14.49
N ASP A 763 13.42 66.39 14.12
CA ASP A 763 12.29 65.44 14.22
C ASP A 763 12.33 64.57 15.50
N ARG A 764 11.33 63.71 15.69
CA ARG A 764 11.28 62.83 16.86
C ARG A 764 12.40 61.79 16.88
N TYR A 765 12.88 61.39 15.72
CA TYR A 765 13.95 60.37 15.59
C TYR A 765 15.28 60.98 16.02
N LYS A 766 15.65 62.12 15.50
CA LYS A 766 16.87 62.89 15.84
C LYS A 766 16.89 63.29 17.30
N THR A 767 15.74 63.70 17.82
CA THR A 767 15.58 64.00 19.26
C THR A 767 15.85 62.75 20.11
N ARG A 768 15.43 61.57 19.69
CA ARG A 768 15.64 60.29 20.39
C ARG A 768 17.15 59.95 20.37
N GLU A 769 17.80 60.03 19.24
CA GLU A 769 19.26 59.76 19.10
C GLU A 769 20.07 60.59 20.10
N ILE A 770 19.88 61.91 20.12
CA ILE A 770 20.60 62.76 21.08
C ILE A 770 20.27 62.45 22.53
N ASN A 771 19.00 62.10 22.85
CA ASN A 771 18.65 61.65 24.17
C ASN A 771 19.36 60.35 24.58
N ASP A 772 19.52 59.42 23.63
CA ASP A 772 20.20 58.13 23.88
C ASP A 772 21.68 58.33 24.08
N LEU A 773 22.34 59.27 23.31
CA LEU A 773 23.69 59.68 23.54
C LEU A 773 23.88 60.29 24.95
N LEU A 774 23.03 61.25 25.37
CA LEU A 774 23.09 61.88 26.70
C LEU A 774 22.92 60.85 27.83
N LYS A 775 22.04 59.85 27.65
CA LYS A 775 21.84 58.75 28.64
C LYS A 775 23.06 57.84 28.72
N SER A 776 23.85 57.73 27.66
CA SER A 776 25.09 56.96 27.66
C SER A 776 26.23 57.63 28.42
N MET A 777 26.12 58.93 28.72
CA MET A 777 27.10 59.71 29.44
C MET A 777 26.83 59.61 30.96
N PRO A 778 27.75 59.03 31.74
CA PRO A 778 27.50 58.74 33.18
C PRO A 778 27.38 60.01 34.03
N GLU A 779 27.88 61.13 33.56
CA GLU A 779 27.85 62.44 34.24
C GLU A 779 26.52 63.19 34.10
N TRP A 780 25.64 62.75 33.19
CA TRP A 780 24.38 63.41 32.89
C TRP A 780 23.16 62.52 33.23
N GLU A 781 22.15 63.10 33.91
CA GLU A 781 20.91 62.39 34.19
C GLU A 781 19.66 63.14 33.71
N PRO A 782 18.64 62.45 33.22
CA PRO A 782 17.40 63.09 32.76
C PRO A 782 16.59 63.64 33.94
N CYS A 783 16.16 64.90 33.84
CA CYS A 783 15.26 65.47 34.83
C CYS A 783 13.78 65.21 34.51
N LYS A 784 12.97 64.85 35.50
CA LYS A 784 11.53 64.59 35.34
C LYS A 784 10.69 65.87 35.10
N SER A 785 11.22 67.02 35.46
CA SER A 785 10.60 68.34 35.26
C SER A 785 10.95 68.93 33.89
N THR A 786 10.36 70.07 33.57
CA THR A 786 10.72 70.89 32.41
C THR A 786 11.29 72.19 32.90
N LYS A 787 12.29 72.72 32.17
CA LYS A 787 12.90 74.03 32.44
C LYS A 787 12.70 74.95 31.23
N ASN A 788 12.63 76.27 31.46
CA ASN A 788 12.58 77.24 30.39
C ASN A 788 14.00 77.61 29.97
N PHE A 789 14.32 77.31 28.70
CA PHE A 789 15.62 77.64 28.06
C PHE A 789 15.43 78.93 27.19
N SER A 790 16.19 79.98 27.44
CA SER A 790 15.94 81.29 26.90
C SER A 790 15.38 81.34 25.48
N ILE A 791 16.10 80.86 24.53
CA ILE A 791 15.76 80.86 23.06
C ILE A 791 15.01 79.61 22.59
N TYR A 792 14.90 78.54 23.42
CA TYR A 792 14.24 77.26 23.07
C TYR A 792 12.88 77.00 23.71
N GLY A 793 12.55 77.91 24.69
CA GLY A 793 11.32 77.74 25.46
C GLY A 793 11.34 76.61 26.45
N LYS A 794 10.20 76.09 26.83
CA LYS A 794 10.04 75.03 27.86
C LYS A 794 10.44 73.65 27.27
N GLN A 795 11.55 73.08 27.79
CA GLN A 795 12.14 71.84 27.34
C GLN A 795 12.26 70.78 28.47
N LYS A 796 12.29 69.50 28.10
CA LYS A 796 12.87 68.46 28.97
C LYS A 796 14.38 68.59 28.88
N TYR A 797 15.06 68.30 30.03
CA TYR A 797 16.51 68.55 30.11
C TYR A 797 17.24 67.48 30.91
N TYR A 798 18.56 67.55 30.81
CA TYR A 798 19.51 66.77 31.59
C TYR A 798 20.23 67.67 32.56
N VAL A 799 20.57 67.14 33.72
CA VAL A 799 21.39 67.83 34.74
C VAL A 799 22.70 67.10 34.95
N ARG A 800 23.76 67.86 35.20
CA ARG A 800 25.05 67.27 35.48
C ARG A 800 25.04 66.74 36.89
N LYS A 801 25.47 65.47 37.08
CA LYS A 801 25.65 64.90 38.41
C LYS A 801 26.77 65.64 39.13
N LEU A 802 26.48 66.24 40.28
CA LEU A 802 27.48 66.72 41.18
C LEU A 802 28.18 65.50 41.78
N GLY A 803 29.48 65.30 41.51
CA GLY A 803 30.28 64.20 41.98
C GLY A 803 30.44 64.20 43.48
#